data_c425344681329aff141544ac870fe947
#
_entry.id   c425344681329aff141544ac870fe947
#
_cell.length_a   1.000
_cell.length_b   1.000
_cell.length_c   1.000
_cell.angle_alpha   90.00
_cell.angle_beta   90.00
_cell.angle_gamma   90.00
#
_symmetry.space_group_name_H-M   'P 1'
#
loop_
_entity.id
_entity.type
_entity.pdbx_description
1 polymer ?
#
loop_
_entity_poly.entity_id
_entity_poly.type
_entity_poly.pdbx_seq_one_letter_code
_entity_poly.pdbx_strand_id
1 'polypeptide(L)'
;MADKDSVEKYLENNPQFAKEYFDKKLRAEALTASFEANVDIKDTASFKDVNAVLESAIIFELVKELQKPENMEQALHKVLQRVALIIQADRLSFYMCRGRNGTLELATSLFDVTPTSKYEANLVDPQTEIVFPLEIGVVGFTATSKKTQNVPDVSKNNKFSDFVDKQTGYKTKCMMTFPLMAEKECLGVVMALNKIGAEHFTPEDEALFHKYMNFAQVIALQHYTAYMWNVESRRSQVLLWSASKVFEELTDIERQFHKALYTVRTYLQCERYSVCLLDMTKEKEFYDEWPVKLGDVEPYKGPKTPDGREVNFYKIIDYLLEGKEEIKVIPGPPADHWALVSGLPTYVAENGFICNMMNVAADDYFTFQKEAVDETGFVIKNVLSLPIVNKKEEIVGIATFFNRKDGKPFDEYDEQITEALTQFLGWSVLNCDTYDKLNRMEWRKDIAQEMLMYQTRCTTDELQSILNTKEKFDADPEDCDQKEMYKLLRANIPVADNVNGENLYLFSFSDFPVTEFDLIKAGIRMFFELGVVEKFKVPAETLTRWMYTVRKGYRAITYHNWRHGFNVGHTMFCLLQTGKLRKYYTDLDAFAMVAAAFCHDIDHRGTNNLYQTKSSSPLARLHGSSIMERHHLEYSKTLMGEESLNIFCNLQKRQFENVQHLFDVCIIATDLALYFKKRTMFQNIVNATEPMTDEKEATAFVSTNPIRKEIVMAMMMTGCDLSAITKPWEVQSKVALMVAAEFWEQGDLERSVLDQQPIPMMDRNCAEQLPKMQCGFIDFVCSFVYKEFSRFHKEIQPMFDGLNNNRAHWNELAEVYNAKMKAIEDEKKKLEEEEAKKAGGGGGEGGKSKTCTIC
;
A
#
# COMPACT_ATOMS: atom_id res chain seq x y z
N MET A 1 -26.17 -88.95 7.87
CA MET A 1 -25.56 -87.66 7.43
C MET A 1 -24.58 -88.02 6.34
N ALA A 2 -24.74 -87.47 5.16
CA ALA A 2 -23.75 -87.77 4.09
C ALA A 2 -22.44 -87.13 4.53
N ASP A 3 -21.36 -87.87 4.41
CA ASP A 3 -20.00 -87.44 4.72
C ASP A 3 -19.61 -86.27 3.79
N LYS A 4 -19.00 -85.18 4.28
CA LYS A 4 -18.61 -84.04 3.51
C LYS A 4 -17.79 -84.44 2.26
N ASP A 5 -16.86 -85.30 2.43
CA ASP A 5 -15.99 -85.79 1.36
C ASP A 5 -16.76 -86.53 0.26
N SER A 6 -17.83 -87.25 0.62
CA SER A 6 -18.68 -87.94 -0.35
C SER A 6 -19.58 -87.01 -1.16
N VAL A 7 -19.99 -85.88 -0.55
CA VAL A 7 -20.75 -84.84 -1.25
C VAL A 7 -19.88 -84.02 -2.18
N GLU A 8 -18.67 -83.63 -1.77
CA GLU A 8 -17.67 -83.01 -2.62
C GLU A 8 -17.32 -83.83 -3.83
N LYS A 9 -17.01 -85.13 -3.62
CA LYS A 9 -16.68 -86.05 -4.69
C LYS A 9 -17.84 -86.31 -5.68
N TYR A 10 -19.09 -86.24 -5.17
CA TYR A 10 -20.27 -86.35 -6.02
C TYR A 10 -20.49 -85.11 -6.88
N LEU A 11 -20.26 -83.93 -6.31
CA LEU A 11 -20.40 -82.64 -7.01
C LEU A 11 -19.27 -82.49 -8.05
N GLU A 12 -18.05 -82.85 -7.75
CA GLU A 12 -16.92 -82.91 -8.68
C GLU A 12 -17.13 -83.89 -9.88
N ASN A 13 -17.73 -85.00 -9.65
CA ASN A 13 -18.04 -85.97 -10.70
C ASN A 13 -19.28 -85.69 -11.53
N ASN A 14 -20.09 -84.70 -11.07
CA ASN A 14 -21.32 -84.26 -11.74
C ASN A 14 -21.43 -82.71 -11.86
N PRO A 15 -20.56 -82.11 -12.63
CA PRO A 15 -20.45 -80.63 -12.66
C PRO A 15 -21.73 -79.98 -13.18
N GLN A 16 -22.47 -80.57 -14.02
CA GLN A 16 -23.73 -80.03 -14.57
C GLN A 16 -24.85 -80.06 -13.53
N PHE A 17 -24.91 -81.13 -12.70
CA PHE A 17 -25.83 -81.16 -11.54
C PHE A 17 -25.42 -80.14 -10.46
N ALA A 18 -24.15 -80.04 -10.18
CA ALA A 18 -23.65 -79.04 -9.26
C ALA A 18 -24.06 -77.64 -9.70
N LYS A 19 -23.92 -77.38 -10.98
CA LYS A 19 -24.33 -76.08 -11.55
C LYS A 19 -25.82 -75.83 -11.40
N GLU A 20 -26.65 -76.76 -11.78
CA GLU A 20 -28.12 -76.63 -11.66
C GLU A 20 -28.57 -76.57 -10.21
N TYR A 21 -27.88 -77.28 -9.28
CA TYR A 21 -28.21 -77.33 -7.86
C TYR A 21 -27.91 -75.96 -7.25
N PHE A 22 -26.74 -75.37 -7.56
CA PHE A 22 -26.34 -74.04 -7.08
C PHE A 22 -27.21 -72.95 -7.71
N ASP A 23 -27.56 -73.04 -8.96
CA ASP A 23 -28.46 -72.08 -9.64
C ASP A 23 -29.89 -72.10 -9.07
N LYS A 24 -30.40 -73.25 -8.62
CA LYS A 24 -31.77 -73.44 -8.12
C LYS A 24 -31.91 -73.24 -6.59
N LYS A 25 -30.84 -73.45 -5.82
CA LYS A 25 -30.92 -73.62 -4.37
C LYS A 25 -30.17 -72.58 -3.56
N LEU A 26 -29.20 -71.82 -4.12
CA LEU A 26 -28.54 -70.77 -3.43
C LEU A 26 -29.39 -69.53 -3.51
N ARG A 27 -29.94 -69.09 -2.36
CA ARG A 27 -30.60 -67.83 -2.19
C ARG A 27 -29.56 -66.76 -1.95
N ALA A 28 -29.84 -65.53 -2.41
CA ALA A 28 -29.00 -64.37 -2.20
C ALA A 28 -28.64 -64.16 -0.70
N GLU A 29 -29.56 -64.50 0.19
CA GLU A 29 -29.38 -64.46 1.67
C GLU A 29 -28.24 -65.37 2.18
N ALA A 30 -28.04 -66.52 1.60
CA ALA A 30 -26.95 -67.46 2.02
C ALA A 30 -25.58 -66.93 1.59
N LEU A 31 -25.52 -66.26 0.47
CA LEU A 31 -24.28 -65.59 -0.01
C LEU A 31 -23.95 -64.36 0.80
N THR A 32 -24.94 -63.54 1.15
CA THR A 32 -24.77 -62.36 2.03
C THR A 32 -24.23 -62.79 3.41
N ALA A 33 -24.82 -63.82 4.02
CA ALA A 33 -24.36 -64.36 5.31
C ALA A 33 -22.90 -64.92 5.25
N SER A 34 -22.47 -65.46 4.10
CA SER A 34 -21.13 -65.96 3.92
C SER A 34 -20.10 -64.81 3.77
N PHE A 35 -20.47 -63.73 3.17
CA PHE A 35 -19.61 -62.53 3.06
C PHE A 35 -19.48 -61.77 4.39
N GLU A 36 -20.52 -61.75 5.24
CA GLU A 36 -20.48 -61.12 6.59
C GLU A 36 -19.65 -61.93 7.58
N ALA A 37 -19.44 -63.23 7.32
CA ALA A 37 -18.79 -64.17 8.24
C ALA A 37 -17.25 -64.27 8.13
N ASN A 38 -16.55 -63.31 7.55
CA ASN A 38 -15.07 -63.31 7.41
C ASN A 38 -14.50 -64.62 6.88
N VAL A 39 -15.12 -65.20 5.86
CA VAL A 39 -14.58 -66.41 5.17
C VAL A 39 -13.31 -66.00 4.40
N ASP A 40 -12.27 -66.85 4.51
CA ASP A 40 -10.97 -66.64 3.91
C ASP A 40 -11.13 -66.41 2.40
N ILE A 41 -10.83 -65.22 1.94
CA ILE A 41 -11.11 -64.71 0.60
C ILE A 41 -10.44 -65.53 -0.53
N LYS A 42 -9.43 -66.32 -0.18
CA LYS A 42 -8.77 -67.23 -1.13
C LYS A 42 -9.68 -68.26 -1.78
N ASP A 43 -10.74 -68.66 -1.09
CA ASP A 43 -11.68 -69.65 -1.62
C ASP A 43 -12.67 -69.06 -2.64
N THR A 44 -12.94 -67.81 -2.61
CA THR A 44 -13.88 -67.17 -3.56
C THR A 44 -13.27 -66.98 -4.96
N ALA A 45 -11.93 -66.99 -5.08
CA ALA A 45 -11.24 -66.87 -6.38
C ALA A 45 -11.46 -68.11 -7.29
N SER A 46 -11.81 -69.22 -6.70
CA SER A 46 -12.13 -70.49 -7.45
C SER A 46 -13.54 -70.46 -8.06
N PHE A 47 -14.38 -69.57 -7.72
CA PHE A 47 -15.77 -69.44 -8.24
C PHE A 47 -15.89 -68.55 -9.51
N LYS A 48 -14.87 -68.56 -10.38
CA LYS A 48 -14.93 -67.80 -11.66
C LYS A 48 -16.12 -68.22 -12.56
N ASP A 49 -16.70 -69.32 -12.34
CA ASP A 49 -17.79 -69.94 -13.15
C ASP A 49 -19.15 -69.87 -12.40
N VAL A 50 -19.26 -69.27 -11.26
CA VAL A 50 -20.49 -69.24 -10.51
C VAL A 50 -21.37 -68.06 -10.99
N ASN A 51 -22.43 -68.47 -11.57
CA ASN A 51 -23.65 -67.87 -12.13
C ASN A 51 -24.00 -66.41 -11.88
N ALA A 52 -24.83 -65.84 -12.78
CA ALA A 52 -25.49 -64.54 -12.75
C ALA A 52 -26.13 -64.19 -11.39
N VAL A 53 -26.47 -65.13 -10.52
CA VAL A 53 -26.99 -64.92 -9.15
C VAL A 53 -25.92 -64.39 -8.21
N LEU A 54 -24.68 -64.93 -8.31
CA LEU A 54 -23.56 -64.43 -7.49
C LEU A 54 -23.14 -63.05 -7.93
N GLU A 55 -23.10 -62.79 -9.23
CA GLU A 55 -22.81 -61.45 -9.76
C GLU A 55 -23.85 -60.42 -9.32
N SER A 56 -25.16 -60.82 -9.35
CA SER A 56 -26.27 -59.97 -8.89
C SER A 56 -26.19 -59.69 -7.38
N ALA A 57 -25.78 -60.65 -6.56
CA ALA A 57 -25.57 -60.44 -5.13
C ALA A 57 -24.39 -59.54 -4.82
N ILE A 58 -23.25 -59.69 -5.53
CA ILE A 58 -22.09 -58.78 -5.40
C ILE A 58 -22.46 -57.36 -5.80
N ILE A 59 -23.21 -57.19 -6.90
CA ILE A 59 -23.71 -55.92 -7.36
C ILE A 59 -24.66 -55.30 -6.32
N PHE A 60 -25.59 -56.08 -5.76
CA PHE A 60 -26.53 -55.61 -4.76
C PHE A 60 -25.82 -55.14 -3.48
N GLU A 61 -24.82 -55.87 -3.01
CA GLU A 61 -24.00 -55.50 -1.86
C GLU A 61 -23.19 -54.23 -2.14
N LEU A 62 -22.64 -54.09 -3.35
CA LEU A 62 -22.00 -52.87 -3.77
C LEU A 62 -22.94 -51.67 -3.76
N VAL A 63 -24.19 -51.84 -4.26
CA VAL A 63 -25.24 -50.80 -4.21
C VAL A 63 -25.67 -50.48 -2.78
N LYS A 64 -25.71 -51.46 -1.88
CA LYS A 64 -26.06 -51.26 -0.47
C LYS A 64 -24.95 -50.50 0.27
N GLU A 65 -23.71 -50.73 -0.03
CA GLU A 65 -22.58 -49.96 0.47
C GLU A 65 -22.62 -48.48 -0.01
N LEU A 66 -23.11 -48.24 -1.24
CA LEU A 66 -23.34 -46.91 -1.79
C LEU A 66 -24.32 -46.05 -0.98
N GLN A 67 -25.28 -46.67 -0.28
CA GLN A 67 -26.29 -45.94 0.50
C GLN A 67 -25.78 -45.55 1.89
N LYS A 68 -24.61 -45.96 2.32
CA LYS A 68 -23.98 -45.53 3.57
C LYS A 68 -23.34 -44.17 3.38
N PRO A 69 -23.47 -43.22 4.34
CA PRO A 69 -22.81 -41.92 4.30
C PRO A 69 -21.33 -42.08 4.66
N GLU A 70 -20.57 -42.76 3.83
CA GLU A 70 -19.11 -42.86 3.93
C GLU A 70 -18.47 -41.86 2.95
N ASN A 71 -17.20 -41.51 3.22
CA ASN A 71 -16.49 -40.66 2.26
C ASN A 71 -16.17 -41.47 0.98
N MET A 72 -15.88 -40.75 -0.12
CA MET A 72 -15.64 -41.37 -1.45
C MET A 72 -14.47 -42.35 -1.40
N GLU A 73 -13.38 -41.99 -0.72
CA GLU A 73 -12.18 -42.82 -0.65
C GLU A 73 -12.42 -44.16 0.07
N GLN A 74 -13.23 -44.14 1.12
CA GLN A 74 -13.60 -45.36 1.85
C GLN A 74 -14.46 -46.30 1.00
N ALA A 75 -15.43 -45.71 0.27
CA ALA A 75 -16.27 -46.49 -0.65
C ALA A 75 -15.44 -47.09 -1.81
N LEU A 76 -14.57 -46.27 -2.42
CA LEU A 76 -13.68 -46.74 -3.47
C LEU A 76 -12.70 -47.79 -2.97
N HIS A 77 -12.11 -47.63 -1.78
CA HIS A 77 -11.21 -48.62 -1.19
C HIS A 77 -11.82 -49.98 -1.12
N LYS A 78 -13.06 -50.13 -0.64
CA LYS A 78 -13.79 -51.41 -0.60
C LYS A 78 -14.02 -52.00 -2.00
N VAL A 79 -14.37 -51.16 -2.99
CA VAL A 79 -14.54 -51.60 -4.36
C VAL A 79 -13.21 -52.10 -4.94
N LEU A 80 -12.13 -51.33 -4.73
CA LEU A 80 -10.79 -51.71 -5.22
C LEU A 80 -10.30 -53.01 -4.61
N GLN A 81 -10.53 -53.29 -3.32
CA GLN A 81 -10.21 -54.54 -2.68
C GLN A 81 -10.91 -55.73 -3.37
N ARG A 82 -12.20 -55.60 -3.65
CA ARG A 82 -12.98 -56.61 -4.31
C ARG A 82 -12.55 -56.86 -5.76
N VAL A 83 -12.29 -55.75 -6.47
CA VAL A 83 -11.79 -55.82 -7.85
C VAL A 83 -10.40 -56.45 -7.91
N ALA A 84 -9.49 -56.12 -6.99
CA ALA A 84 -8.17 -56.76 -6.89
C ALA A 84 -8.27 -58.28 -6.81
N LEU A 85 -9.22 -58.76 -6.00
CA LEU A 85 -9.48 -60.21 -5.86
C LEU A 85 -10.03 -60.83 -7.15
N ILE A 86 -11.04 -60.16 -7.79
CA ILE A 86 -11.72 -60.70 -8.99
C ILE A 86 -10.75 -60.82 -10.17
N ILE A 87 -9.96 -59.78 -10.44
CA ILE A 87 -9.01 -59.75 -11.54
C ILE A 87 -7.65 -60.32 -11.15
N GLN A 88 -7.50 -60.77 -9.90
CA GLN A 88 -6.23 -61.27 -9.35
C GLN A 88 -5.04 -60.34 -9.59
N ALA A 89 -5.26 -59.05 -9.31
CA ALA A 89 -4.21 -58.04 -9.32
C ALA A 89 -3.46 -58.03 -7.97
N ASP A 90 -2.14 -57.84 -8.02
CA ASP A 90 -1.33 -57.74 -6.81
C ASP A 90 -1.74 -56.52 -5.97
N ARG A 91 -1.92 -55.38 -6.63
CA ARG A 91 -2.39 -54.18 -5.97
C ARG A 91 -3.12 -53.21 -6.92
N LEU A 92 -3.98 -52.36 -6.36
CA LEU A 92 -4.66 -51.31 -7.07
C LEU A 92 -4.35 -49.97 -6.43
N SER A 93 -4.34 -48.92 -7.24
CA SER A 93 -4.21 -47.50 -6.76
C SER A 93 -5.23 -46.63 -7.48
N PHE A 94 -5.67 -45.59 -6.79
CA PHE A 94 -6.57 -44.58 -7.34
C PHE A 94 -5.86 -43.22 -7.35
N TYR A 95 -5.85 -42.61 -8.51
CA TYR A 95 -5.33 -41.25 -8.75
C TYR A 95 -6.51 -40.31 -9.06
N MET A 96 -6.64 -39.26 -8.27
CA MET A 96 -7.69 -38.27 -8.44
C MET A 96 -7.22 -37.19 -9.41
N CYS A 97 -8.06 -36.80 -10.38
CA CYS A 97 -7.85 -35.60 -11.19
C CYS A 97 -8.33 -34.38 -10.41
N ARG A 98 -7.47 -33.39 -10.29
CA ARG A 98 -7.83 -32.11 -9.67
C ARG A 98 -7.17 -30.95 -10.40
N GLY A 99 -7.80 -29.76 -10.31
CA GLY A 99 -7.21 -28.52 -10.78
C GLY A 99 -6.39 -27.86 -9.68
N ARG A 100 -5.20 -27.37 -10.03
CA ARG A 100 -4.38 -26.57 -9.14
C ARG A 100 -3.64 -25.51 -9.96
N ASN A 101 -3.61 -24.28 -9.48
CA ASN A 101 -2.97 -23.15 -10.18
C ASN A 101 -3.38 -23.05 -11.66
N GLY A 102 -4.65 -23.34 -11.96
CA GLY A 102 -5.19 -23.33 -13.33
C GLY A 102 -4.76 -24.49 -14.23
N THR A 103 -4.03 -25.51 -13.71
CA THR A 103 -3.61 -26.69 -14.44
C THR A 103 -4.22 -27.96 -13.84
N LEU A 104 -4.51 -28.97 -14.69
CA LEU A 104 -4.99 -30.26 -14.23
C LEU A 104 -3.82 -31.18 -13.90
N GLU A 105 -3.88 -31.82 -12.74
CA GLU A 105 -2.89 -32.78 -12.23
C GLU A 105 -3.55 -34.07 -11.76
N LEU A 106 -2.76 -35.15 -11.68
CA LEU A 106 -3.13 -36.41 -11.07
C LEU A 106 -2.42 -36.57 -9.73
N ALA A 107 -3.20 -36.83 -8.69
CA ALA A 107 -2.72 -36.96 -7.33
C ALA A 107 -3.12 -38.32 -6.76
N THR A 108 -2.21 -39.04 -6.07
CA THR A 108 -2.54 -40.31 -5.40
C THR A 108 -3.50 -40.04 -4.24
N SER A 109 -4.67 -40.71 -4.27
CA SER A 109 -5.65 -40.65 -3.18
C SER A 109 -5.64 -41.99 -2.39
N LEU A 110 -5.68 -43.13 -3.09
CA LEU A 110 -5.54 -44.45 -2.50
C LEU A 110 -4.36 -45.16 -3.18
N PHE A 111 -3.43 -45.66 -2.38
CA PHE A 111 -2.22 -46.31 -2.91
C PHE A 111 -2.01 -47.72 -2.36
N ASP A 112 -1.58 -48.62 -3.25
CA ASP A 112 -1.27 -50.05 -2.92
C ASP A 112 -2.42 -50.78 -2.22
N VAL A 113 -3.65 -50.64 -2.69
CA VAL A 113 -4.79 -51.39 -2.17
C VAL A 113 -4.67 -52.84 -2.56
N THR A 114 -4.61 -53.71 -1.56
CA THR A 114 -4.63 -55.18 -1.71
C THR A 114 -5.94 -55.73 -1.15
N PRO A 115 -6.31 -57.00 -1.49
CA PRO A 115 -7.55 -57.60 -1.00
C PRO A 115 -7.72 -57.63 0.53
N THR A 116 -6.64 -57.51 1.29
CA THR A 116 -6.62 -57.61 2.76
C THR A 116 -6.09 -56.37 3.46
N SER A 117 -5.70 -55.31 2.73
CA SER A 117 -5.16 -54.07 3.31
C SER A 117 -6.23 -53.26 4.01
N LYS A 118 -5.85 -52.52 5.05
CA LYS A 118 -6.76 -51.61 5.78
C LYS A 118 -6.83 -50.27 5.09
N TYR A 119 -7.97 -49.60 5.18
CA TYR A 119 -8.19 -48.28 4.58
C TYR A 119 -7.16 -47.25 5.04
N GLU A 120 -6.90 -47.17 6.35
CA GLU A 120 -5.96 -46.21 6.95
C GLU A 120 -4.51 -46.42 6.47
N ALA A 121 -4.16 -47.58 6.02
CA ALA A 121 -2.84 -47.93 5.49
C ALA A 121 -2.69 -47.56 4.00
N ASN A 122 -3.80 -47.43 3.28
CA ASN A 122 -3.81 -47.14 1.84
C ASN A 122 -4.22 -45.70 1.52
N LEU A 123 -4.81 -44.98 2.50
CA LEU A 123 -5.09 -43.56 2.34
C LEU A 123 -3.77 -42.81 2.34
N VAL A 124 -3.53 -42.03 1.30
CA VAL A 124 -2.29 -41.25 1.14
C VAL A 124 -2.38 -39.98 1.97
N ASP A 125 -1.34 -39.72 2.77
CA ASP A 125 -1.18 -38.44 3.48
C ASP A 125 -0.87 -37.35 2.45
N PRO A 126 -1.52 -36.19 2.50
CA PRO A 126 -1.24 -35.07 1.62
C PRO A 126 0.24 -34.61 1.55
N GLN A 127 1.03 -34.92 2.58
CA GLN A 127 2.46 -34.60 2.61
C GLN A 127 3.33 -35.60 1.84
N THR A 128 2.82 -36.80 1.62
CA THR A 128 3.51 -37.89 0.90
C THR A 128 2.89 -38.21 -0.46
N GLU A 129 1.95 -37.39 -0.87
CA GLU A 129 1.20 -37.52 -2.09
C GLU A 129 2.10 -37.47 -3.34
N ILE A 130 1.93 -38.41 -4.26
CA ILE A 130 2.62 -38.39 -5.55
C ILE A 130 1.73 -37.65 -6.54
N VAL A 131 2.22 -36.53 -7.03
CA VAL A 131 1.50 -35.66 -7.96
C VAL A 131 2.29 -35.57 -9.26
N PHE A 132 1.58 -35.65 -10.39
CA PHE A 132 2.19 -35.47 -11.70
C PHE A 132 1.18 -34.93 -12.72
N PRO A 133 1.66 -34.21 -13.75
CA PRO A 133 0.79 -33.65 -14.78
C PRO A 133 0.14 -34.73 -15.65
N LEU A 134 -1.01 -34.44 -16.25
CA LEU A 134 -1.77 -35.34 -17.10
C LEU A 134 -1.00 -35.91 -18.30
N GLU A 135 0.12 -35.32 -18.65
CA GLU A 135 0.91 -35.73 -19.82
C GLU A 135 1.88 -36.87 -19.55
N ILE A 136 2.08 -37.21 -18.26
CA ILE A 136 3.10 -38.18 -17.84
C ILE A 136 2.50 -39.57 -17.52
N GLY A 137 3.10 -40.60 -18.05
CA GLY A 137 2.79 -41.94 -17.69
C GLY A 137 1.57 -42.55 -18.39
N VAL A 138 1.32 -43.83 -18.16
CA VAL A 138 0.13 -44.54 -18.68
C VAL A 138 -1.14 -44.03 -18.02
N VAL A 139 -1.06 -43.64 -16.73
CA VAL A 139 -2.17 -43.10 -15.96
C VAL A 139 -2.62 -41.77 -16.54
N GLY A 140 -1.66 -40.85 -16.81
CA GLY A 140 -1.95 -39.57 -17.45
C GLY A 140 -2.52 -39.71 -18.86
N PHE A 141 -1.99 -40.67 -19.66
CA PHE A 141 -2.54 -40.99 -20.95
C PHE A 141 -3.97 -41.51 -20.86
N THR A 142 -4.27 -42.32 -19.84
CA THR A 142 -5.63 -42.84 -19.61
C THR A 142 -6.60 -41.69 -19.27
N ALA A 143 -6.20 -40.75 -18.43
CA ALA A 143 -7.00 -39.60 -18.09
C ALA A 143 -7.30 -38.74 -19.33
N THR A 144 -6.28 -38.50 -20.17
CA THR A 144 -6.40 -37.66 -21.37
C THR A 144 -7.18 -38.32 -22.48
N SER A 145 -6.89 -39.62 -22.76
CA SER A 145 -7.54 -40.42 -23.81
C SER A 145 -8.96 -40.83 -23.44
N LYS A 146 -9.27 -40.87 -22.14
CA LYS A 146 -10.55 -41.36 -21.57
C LYS A 146 -10.88 -42.77 -21.94
N LYS A 147 -9.84 -43.62 -22.14
CA LYS A 147 -9.97 -45.01 -22.56
C LYS A 147 -9.15 -45.90 -21.66
N THR A 148 -9.70 -47.06 -21.30
CA THR A 148 -8.98 -48.12 -20.59
C THR A 148 -7.73 -48.51 -21.34
N GLN A 149 -6.64 -48.71 -20.62
CA GLN A 149 -5.38 -49.25 -21.18
C GLN A 149 -5.06 -50.57 -20.51
N ASN A 150 -4.75 -51.57 -21.31
CA ASN A 150 -4.18 -52.84 -20.86
C ASN A 150 -2.76 -52.98 -21.43
N VAL A 151 -1.77 -52.96 -20.55
CA VAL A 151 -0.34 -52.98 -20.90
C VAL A 151 0.25 -54.31 -20.42
N PRO A 152 0.37 -55.31 -21.32
CA PRO A 152 0.86 -56.65 -20.97
C PRO A 152 2.34 -56.64 -20.51
N ASP A 153 3.15 -55.74 -21.04
CA ASP A 153 4.58 -55.62 -20.71
C ASP A 153 4.94 -54.13 -20.68
N VAL A 154 5.13 -53.59 -19.48
CA VAL A 154 5.44 -52.13 -19.30
C VAL A 154 6.80 -51.77 -19.88
N SER A 155 7.75 -52.67 -19.97
CA SER A 155 9.09 -52.43 -20.53
C SER A 155 9.06 -52.07 -22.03
N LYS A 156 8.00 -52.46 -22.73
CA LYS A 156 7.79 -52.18 -24.17
C LYS A 156 6.88 -50.98 -24.43
N ASN A 157 6.34 -50.37 -23.38
CA ASN A 157 5.42 -49.22 -23.52
C ASN A 157 6.18 -47.92 -23.36
N ASN A 158 6.23 -47.13 -24.42
CA ASN A 158 6.94 -45.86 -24.45
C ASN A 158 6.31 -44.74 -23.56
N LYS A 159 5.11 -44.99 -23.03
CA LYS A 159 4.42 -44.08 -22.11
C LYS A 159 4.61 -44.45 -20.64
N PHE A 160 5.17 -45.62 -20.36
CA PHE A 160 5.43 -46.03 -18.98
C PHE A 160 6.57 -45.21 -18.39
N SER A 161 6.34 -44.70 -17.18
CA SER A 161 7.36 -44.03 -16.37
C SER A 161 7.68 -44.88 -15.14
N ASP A 162 8.94 -45.16 -14.93
CA ASP A 162 9.43 -45.90 -13.77
C ASP A 162 9.65 -45.05 -12.52
N PHE A 163 9.18 -43.79 -12.54
CA PHE A 163 9.34 -42.85 -11.46
C PHE A 163 8.78 -43.38 -10.13
N VAL A 164 7.53 -43.87 -10.15
CA VAL A 164 6.86 -44.42 -8.96
C VAL A 164 7.56 -45.70 -8.50
N ASP A 165 7.96 -46.58 -9.43
CA ASP A 165 8.70 -47.84 -9.13
C ASP A 165 10.03 -47.53 -8.42
N LYS A 166 10.77 -46.50 -8.86
CA LYS A 166 12.02 -46.06 -8.24
C LYS A 166 11.81 -45.48 -6.84
N GLN A 167 10.72 -44.77 -6.64
CA GLN A 167 10.42 -44.15 -5.37
C GLN A 167 9.93 -45.16 -4.33
N THR A 168 9.13 -46.16 -4.74
CA THR A 168 8.52 -47.17 -3.86
C THR A 168 9.34 -48.45 -3.72
N GLY A 169 10.33 -48.66 -4.59
CA GLY A 169 11.08 -49.90 -4.68
C GLY A 169 10.27 -51.08 -5.27
N TYR A 170 9.08 -50.84 -5.79
CA TYR A 170 8.23 -51.82 -6.43
C TYR A 170 8.63 -52.01 -7.89
N LYS A 171 8.40 -53.23 -8.44
CA LYS A 171 8.68 -53.50 -9.83
C LYS A 171 7.41 -53.86 -10.58
N THR A 172 6.94 -52.94 -11.39
CA THR A 172 5.80 -53.15 -12.27
C THR A 172 6.19 -53.97 -13.49
N LYS A 173 5.42 -55.04 -13.82
CA LYS A 173 5.61 -55.89 -14.99
C LYS A 173 4.51 -55.69 -16.02
N CYS A 174 3.26 -55.74 -15.58
CA CYS A 174 2.08 -55.46 -16.39
C CYS A 174 1.11 -54.57 -15.63
N MET A 175 0.31 -53.81 -16.33
CA MET A 175 -0.65 -52.89 -15.70
C MET A 175 -1.92 -52.75 -16.53
N MET A 176 -3.02 -52.42 -15.85
CA MET A 176 -4.29 -52.09 -16.47
C MET A 176 -4.84 -50.83 -15.81
N THR A 177 -5.31 -49.90 -16.61
CA THR A 177 -5.83 -48.57 -16.09
C THR A 177 -7.24 -48.31 -16.59
N PHE A 178 -8.07 -47.71 -15.75
CA PHE A 178 -9.45 -47.39 -16.06
C PHE A 178 -9.78 -45.92 -15.66
N PRO A 179 -10.30 -45.07 -16.59
CA PRO A 179 -10.71 -43.73 -16.27
C PRO A 179 -12.11 -43.70 -15.60
N LEU A 180 -12.24 -43.12 -14.43
CA LEU A 180 -13.53 -42.85 -13.82
C LEU A 180 -14.08 -41.53 -14.40
N MET A 181 -15.19 -41.59 -15.10
CA MET A 181 -15.75 -40.42 -15.84
C MET A 181 -16.96 -39.82 -15.14
N ALA A 182 -17.05 -38.49 -15.12
CA ALA A 182 -18.25 -37.72 -14.88
C ALA A 182 -18.67 -37.04 -16.19
N GLU A 183 -19.69 -37.56 -16.85
CA GLU A 183 -20.12 -37.13 -18.19
C GLU A 183 -18.98 -37.02 -19.20
N LYS A 184 -18.36 -35.86 -19.32
CA LYS A 184 -17.23 -35.57 -20.23
C LYS A 184 -15.89 -35.42 -19.54
N GLU A 185 -15.86 -35.30 -18.22
CA GLU A 185 -14.64 -35.05 -17.43
C GLU A 185 -14.12 -36.35 -16.79
N CYS A 186 -12.81 -36.45 -16.64
CA CYS A 186 -12.18 -37.54 -15.93
C CYS A 186 -12.01 -37.18 -14.47
N LEU A 187 -12.71 -37.86 -13.55
CA LEU A 187 -12.60 -37.66 -12.10
C LEU A 187 -11.33 -38.26 -11.53
N GLY A 188 -10.80 -39.28 -12.17
CA GLY A 188 -9.60 -39.96 -11.71
C GLY A 188 -9.35 -41.22 -12.51
N VAL A 189 -8.24 -41.88 -12.19
CA VAL A 189 -7.82 -43.13 -12.86
C VAL A 189 -7.54 -44.20 -11.83
N VAL A 190 -8.15 -45.36 -12.02
CA VAL A 190 -7.81 -46.57 -11.27
C VAL A 190 -6.76 -47.34 -12.03
N MET A 191 -5.69 -47.75 -11.33
CA MET A 191 -4.59 -48.53 -11.86
C MET A 191 -4.49 -49.88 -11.13
N ALA A 192 -4.48 -50.97 -11.88
CA ALA A 192 -4.20 -52.32 -11.39
C ALA A 192 -2.80 -52.75 -11.84
N LEU A 193 -2.02 -53.29 -10.92
CA LEU A 193 -0.63 -53.66 -11.12
C LEU A 193 -0.46 -55.19 -10.94
N ASN A 194 0.33 -55.76 -11.79
CA ASN A 194 0.83 -57.14 -11.78
C ASN A 194 -0.24 -58.23 -11.54
N LYS A 195 -0.46 -59.07 -12.50
CA LYS A 195 -1.37 -60.23 -12.42
C LYS A 195 -0.77 -61.33 -11.54
N ILE A 196 -1.53 -61.79 -10.57
CA ILE A 196 -1.13 -62.92 -9.73
C ILE A 196 -1.38 -64.22 -10.50
N GLY A 197 -0.37 -65.10 -10.59
CA GLY A 197 -0.47 -66.45 -11.24
C GLY A 197 -0.42 -66.38 -12.76
N ALA A 198 -0.22 -65.22 -13.41
CA ALA A 198 -0.01 -65.18 -14.87
C ALA A 198 0.97 -64.03 -15.19
N GLU A 199 1.50 -63.99 -16.44
CA GLU A 199 2.46 -62.95 -16.85
C GLU A 199 1.81 -61.57 -17.11
N HIS A 200 0.54 -61.57 -17.55
CA HIS A 200 -0.19 -60.34 -17.91
C HIS A 200 -1.70 -60.50 -17.74
N PHE A 201 -2.43 -59.40 -17.76
CA PHE A 201 -3.89 -59.38 -17.74
C PHE A 201 -4.45 -59.82 -19.11
N THR A 202 -5.42 -60.74 -19.11
CA THR A 202 -6.09 -61.23 -20.31
C THR A 202 -7.21 -60.28 -20.76
N PRO A 203 -7.73 -60.39 -21.99
CA PRO A 203 -8.92 -59.69 -22.45
C PRO A 203 -10.16 -59.98 -21.59
N GLU A 204 -10.26 -61.16 -20.99
CA GLU A 204 -11.35 -61.54 -20.07
C GLU A 204 -11.22 -60.77 -18.75
N ASP A 205 -9.99 -60.60 -18.22
CA ASP A 205 -9.71 -59.73 -17.05
C ASP A 205 -10.05 -58.30 -17.32
N GLU A 206 -9.75 -57.81 -18.52
CA GLU A 206 -10.12 -56.44 -18.94
C GLU A 206 -11.64 -56.25 -18.99
N ALA A 207 -12.39 -57.22 -19.51
CA ALA A 207 -13.85 -57.16 -19.54
C ALA A 207 -14.45 -57.16 -18.11
N LEU A 208 -13.90 -58.01 -17.21
CA LEU A 208 -14.32 -58.02 -15.81
C LEU A 208 -13.96 -56.70 -15.12
N PHE A 209 -12.77 -56.19 -15.31
CA PHE A 209 -12.32 -54.93 -14.77
C PHE A 209 -13.23 -53.76 -15.21
N HIS A 210 -13.56 -53.71 -16.49
CA HIS A 210 -14.45 -52.74 -17.05
C HIS A 210 -15.85 -52.80 -16.44
N LYS A 211 -16.39 -54.02 -16.27
CA LYS A 211 -17.71 -54.26 -15.69
C LYS A 211 -17.78 -53.69 -14.25
N TYR A 212 -16.82 -54.02 -13.37
CA TYR A 212 -16.83 -53.63 -11.99
C TYR A 212 -16.41 -52.13 -11.81
N MET A 213 -15.52 -51.61 -12.66
CA MET A 213 -15.17 -50.22 -12.65
C MET A 213 -16.32 -49.30 -13.05
N ASN A 214 -17.24 -49.73 -13.90
CA ASN A 214 -18.47 -48.95 -14.18
C ASN A 214 -19.33 -48.75 -12.92
N PHE A 215 -19.36 -49.72 -11.99
CA PHE A 215 -20.00 -49.47 -10.67
C PHE A 215 -19.20 -48.54 -9.80
N ALA A 216 -17.89 -48.65 -9.76
CA ALA A 216 -17.02 -47.73 -9.07
C ALA A 216 -17.23 -46.28 -9.58
N GLN A 217 -17.42 -46.15 -10.89
CA GLN A 217 -17.72 -44.84 -11.49
C GLN A 217 -19.03 -44.27 -10.99
N VAL A 218 -20.08 -45.07 -10.85
CA VAL A 218 -21.39 -44.57 -10.32
C VAL A 218 -21.21 -44.07 -8.86
N ILE A 219 -20.43 -44.82 -8.05
CA ILE A 219 -20.11 -44.43 -6.67
C ILE A 219 -19.34 -43.11 -6.65
N ALA A 220 -18.25 -43.04 -7.42
CA ALA A 220 -17.42 -41.85 -7.50
C ALA A 220 -18.23 -40.63 -7.96
N LEU A 221 -19.08 -40.80 -8.99
CA LEU A 221 -19.93 -39.73 -9.51
C LEU A 221 -20.95 -39.21 -8.47
N GLN A 222 -21.60 -40.14 -7.73
CA GLN A 222 -22.58 -39.75 -6.71
C GLN A 222 -21.92 -38.97 -5.59
N HIS A 223 -20.79 -39.40 -5.07
CA HIS A 223 -20.06 -38.70 -4.04
C HIS A 223 -19.48 -37.37 -4.55
N TYR A 224 -18.94 -37.38 -5.77
CA TYR A 224 -18.43 -36.16 -6.40
C TYR A 224 -19.54 -35.12 -6.58
N THR A 225 -20.72 -35.52 -7.06
CA THR A 225 -21.86 -34.61 -7.23
C THR A 225 -22.34 -34.05 -5.90
N ALA A 226 -22.45 -34.87 -4.85
CA ALA A 226 -22.82 -34.42 -3.52
C ALA A 226 -21.77 -33.47 -2.91
N TYR A 227 -20.49 -33.78 -3.13
CA TYR A 227 -19.39 -32.93 -2.72
C TYR A 227 -19.43 -31.57 -3.44
N MET A 228 -19.55 -31.56 -4.78
CA MET A 228 -19.68 -30.35 -5.58
C MET A 228 -20.86 -29.46 -5.14
N TRP A 229 -22.02 -30.09 -4.87
CA TRP A 229 -23.19 -29.36 -4.38
C TRP A 229 -22.92 -28.72 -3.01
N ASN A 230 -22.30 -29.44 -2.08
CA ASN A 230 -21.92 -28.91 -0.78
C ASN A 230 -20.93 -27.74 -0.89
N VAL A 231 -19.97 -27.85 -1.79
CA VAL A 231 -18.96 -26.80 -2.05
C VAL A 231 -19.63 -25.55 -2.62
N GLU A 232 -20.49 -25.71 -3.65
CA GLU A 232 -21.18 -24.57 -4.25
C GLU A 232 -22.16 -23.90 -3.27
N SER A 233 -22.82 -24.70 -2.42
CA SER A 233 -23.65 -24.17 -1.35
C SER A 233 -22.83 -23.36 -0.34
N ARG A 234 -21.66 -23.87 0.10
CA ARG A 234 -20.75 -23.16 0.98
C ARG A 234 -20.19 -21.88 0.33
N ARG A 235 -19.78 -21.98 -0.94
CA ARG A 235 -19.32 -20.83 -1.72
C ARG A 235 -20.36 -19.72 -1.76
N SER A 236 -21.60 -20.06 -2.10
CA SER A 236 -22.72 -19.11 -2.13
C SER A 236 -22.97 -18.48 -0.75
N GLN A 237 -22.92 -19.24 0.32
CA GLN A 237 -23.05 -18.75 1.69
C GLN A 237 -21.92 -17.78 2.05
N VAL A 238 -20.66 -18.13 1.78
CA VAL A 238 -19.50 -17.28 2.04
C VAL A 238 -19.60 -15.96 1.31
N LEU A 239 -20.00 -16.02 0.02
CA LEU A 239 -20.16 -14.80 -0.80
C LEU A 239 -21.25 -13.89 -0.26
N LEU A 240 -22.42 -14.44 0.12
CA LEU A 240 -23.51 -13.68 0.71
C LEU A 240 -23.13 -13.05 2.04
N TRP A 241 -22.47 -13.80 2.91
CA TRP A 241 -22.01 -13.29 4.20
C TRP A 241 -20.92 -12.24 4.07
N SER A 242 -19.94 -12.47 3.18
CA SER A 242 -18.87 -11.51 2.91
C SER A 242 -19.41 -10.22 2.30
N ALA A 243 -20.35 -10.31 1.36
CA ALA A 243 -21.05 -9.14 0.81
C ALA A 243 -21.79 -8.37 1.90
N SER A 244 -22.55 -9.06 2.76
CA SER A 244 -23.26 -8.43 3.88
C SER A 244 -22.28 -7.69 4.81
N LYS A 245 -21.15 -8.30 5.14
CA LYS A 245 -20.14 -7.71 6.03
C LYS A 245 -19.42 -6.51 5.42
N VAL A 246 -19.16 -6.53 4.12
CA VAL A 246 -18.59 -5.39 3.40
C VAL A 246 -19.57 -4.20 3.41
N PHE A 247 -20.87 -4.44 3.25
CA PHE A 247 -21.87 -3.38 3.29
C PHE A 247 -22.14 -2.82 4.69
N GLU A 248 -21.82 -3.53 5.77
CA GLU A 248 -21.91 -3.01 7.13
C GLU A 248 -20.89 -1.91 7.44
N GLU A 249 -19.80 -1.83 6.71
CA GLU A 249 -18.70 -0.88 6.96
C GLU A 249 -18.26 -0.25 5.63
N LEU A 250 -18.76 0.94 5.32
CA LEU A 250 -18.47 1.60 4.04
C LEU A 250 -17.33 2.63 4.12
N THR A 251 -16.84 2.91 5.31
CA THR A 251 -15.99 4.06 5.58
C THR A 251 -14.53 3.73 5.84
N ASP A 252 -14.23 2.49 6.22
CA ASP A 252 -12.89 2.08 6.63
C ASP A 252 -12.49 0.79 5.90
N ILE A 253 -11.58 0.93 4.96
CA ILE A 253 -11.08 -0.18 4.13
C ILE A 253 -10.44 -1.29 4.99
N GLU A 254 -9.76 -0.93 6.07
CA GLU A 254 -9.07 -1.88 6.93
C GLU A 254 -10.07 -2.75 7.68
N ARG A 255 -11.13 -2.15 8.20
CA ARG A 255 -12.24 -2.88 8.84
C ARG A 255 -13.06 -3.70 7.86
N GLN A 256 -13.28 -3.19 6.63
CA GLN A 256 -13.96 -3.95 5.59
C GLN A 256 -13.19 -5.22 5.23
N PHE A 257 -11.90 -5.08 4.93
CA PHE A 257 -11.02 -6.22 4.64
C PHE A 257 -11.00 -7.20 5.80
N HIS A 258 -10.87 -6.71 7.02
CA HIS A 258 -10.90 -7.57 8.19
C HIS A 258 -12.20 -8.38 8.29
N LYS A 259 -13.35 -7.72 8.22
CA LYS A 259 -14.65 -8.40 8.34
C LYS A 259 -14.85 -9.44 7.24
N ALA A 260 -14.50 -9.11 5.99
CA ALA A 260 -14.61 -10.03 4.86
C ALA A 260 -13.65 -11.20 5.00
N LEU A 261 -12.38 -10.94 5.26
CA LEU A 261 -11.33 -11.97 5.36
C LEU A 261 -11.48 -12.83 6.61
N TYR A 262 -11.95 -12.28 7.71
CA TYR A 262 -12.30 -13.04 8.92
C TYR A 262 -13.37 -14.09 8.63
N THR A 263 -14.41 -13.72 7.87
CA THR A 263 -15.46 -14.64 7.44
C THR A 263 -14.85 -15.76 6.59
N VAL A 264 -14.03 -15.43 5.60
CA VAL A 264 -13.38 -16.42 4.72
C VAL A 264 -12.42 -17.32 5.49
N ARG A 265 -11.60 -16.76 6.38
CA ARG A 265 -10.74 -17.54 7.27
C ARG A 265 -11.51 -18.63 8.02
N THR A 266 -12.70 -18.31 8.49
CA THR A 266 -13.55 -19.27 9.21
C THR A 266 -13.96 -20.43 8.30
N TYR A 267 -14.20 -20.20 7.01
CA TYR A 267 -14.54 -21.24 6.04
C TYR A 267 -13.33 -22.02 5.52
N LEU A 268 -12.22 -21.33 5.24
CA LEU A 268 -10.96 -21.95 4.84
C LEU A 268 -10.27 -22.66 6.00
N GLN A 269 -10.69 -22.38 7.23
CA GLN A 269 -10.04 -22.84 8.46
C GLN A 269 -8.53 -22.59 8.47
N CYS A 270 -8.08 -21.46 7.93
CA CYS A 270 -6.68 -21.06 7.95
C CYS A 270 -6.29 -20.42 9.30
N GLU A 271 -5.01 -20.50 9.63
CA GLU A 271 -4.48 -19.94 10.88
C GLU A 271 -4.31 -18.42 10.78
N ARG A 272 -3.80 -17.94 9.66
CA ARG A 272 -3.45 -16.52 9.45
C ARG A 272 -3.75 -16.08 8.03
N TYR A 273 -3.95 -14.78 7.82
CA TYR A 273 -3.98 -14.17 6.49
C TYR A 273 -3.27 -12.83 6.50
N SER A 274 -2.79 -12.39 5.35
CA SER A 274 -2.28 -11.03 5.12
C SER A 274 -2.81 -10.47 3.81
N VAL A 275 -2.98 -9.16 3.77
CA VAL A 275 -3.31 -8.42 2.53
C VAL A 275 -2.25 -7.38 2.28
N CYS A 276 -1.65 -7.44 1.12
CA CYS A 276 -0.69 -6.46 0.64
C CYS A 276 -1.39 -5.57 -0.40
N LEU A 277 -1.58 -4.29 -0.09
CA LEU A 277 -2.24 -3.34 -1.00
C LEU A 277 -1.21 -2.65 -1.88
N LEU A 278 -1.49 -2.63 -3.20
CA LEU A 278 -0.68 -1.95 -4.19
C LEU A 278 -1.03 -0.46 -4.27
N ASP A 279 -0.02 0.34 -4.48
CA ASP A 279 -0.21 1.77 -4.76
C ASP A 279 -0.88 1.94 -6.13
N MET A 280 -2.13 2.43 -6.10
CA MET A 280 -2.96 2.65 -7.28
C MET A 280 -2.86 4.06 -7.83
N THR A 281 -2.05 4.92 -7.24
CA THR A 281 -1.88 6.29 -7.69
C THR A 281 -1.15 6.29 -9.04
N LYS A 282 -1.91 6.53 -10.11
CA LYS A 282 -1.35 6.68 -11.47
C LYS A 282 -0.61 8.00 -11.64
N GLU A 283 -1.01 9.00 -10.88
CA GLU A 283 -0.40 10.31 -10.81
C GLU A 283 0.06 10.51 -9.37
N LYS A 284 1.33 10.24 -9.12
CA LYS A 284 1.96 10.69 -7.88
C LYS A 284 1.91 12.21 -7.90
N GLU A 285 1.40 12.81 -6.83
CA GLU A 285 1.42 14.26 -6.72
C GLU A 285 2.87 14.72 -6.81
N PHE A 286 3.13 15.78 -7.58
CA PHE A 286 4.47 16.29 -7.90
C PHE A 286 5.40 16.37 -6.68
N TYR A 287 4.87 16.74 -5.51
CA TYR A 287 5.65 16.89 -4.29
C TYR A 287 5.99 15.59 -3.56
N ASP A 288 5.29 14.50 -3.84
CA ASP A 288 5.60 13.20 -3.23
C ASP A 288 6.84 12.57 -3.88
N GLU A 289 7.13 12.94 -5.12
CA GLU A 289 8.29 12.48 -5.89
C GLU A 289 9.41 13.54 -6.04
N TRP A 290 9.14 14.79 -5.65
CA TRP A 290 10.04 15.92 -5.90
C TRP A 290 11.52 15.66 -5.58
N PRO A 291 11.92 15.03 -4.47
CA PRO A 291 13.33 14.83 -4.18
C PRO A 291 13.99 13.71 -5.00
N VAL A 292 13.20 12.81 -5.57
CA VAL A 292 13.68 11.54 -6.16
C VAL A 292 14.06 11.68 -7.62
N LYS A 293 13.41 12.60 -8.36
CA LYS A 293 13.61 12.74 -9.83
C LYS A 293 14.79 13.62 -10.25
N LEU A 294 15.62 14.07 -9.32
CA LEU A 294 16.69 15.04 -9.57
C LEU A 294 18.06 14.47 -9.91
N GLY A 295 18.18 13.15 -10.00
CA GLY A 295 19.34 12.50 -10.59
C GLY A 295 18.96 11.88 -11.94
N ASP A 296 19.94 11.34 -12.66
CA ASP A 296 19.68 10.34 -13.70
C ASP A 296 19.05 9.13 -13.00
N VAL A 297 17.72 9.19 -12.79
CA VAL A 297 16.98 8.08 -12.20
C VAL A 297 17.02 6.98 -13.22
N GLU A 298 17.77 5.93 -12.91
CA GLU A 298 17.67 4.70 -13.68
C GLU A 298 16.18 4.32 -13.78
N PRO A 299 15.69 3.99 -14.98
CA PRO A 299 14.31 3.54 -15.12
C PRO A 299 14.09 2.37 -14.17
N TYR A 300 12.92 2.36 -13.51
CA TYR A 300 12.54 1.30 -12.60
C TYR A 300 12.76 -0.06 -13.25
N LYS A 301 13.64 -0.88 -12.65
CA LYS A 301 14.00 -2.23 -13.11
C LYS A 301 13.28 -3.31 -12.31
N GLY A 302 12.40 -2.92 -11.39
CA GLY A 302 11.63 -3.84 -10.53
C GLY A 302 10.46 -4.51 -11.26
N PRO A 303 9.76 -5.40 -10.58
CA PRO A 303 8.59 -6.12 -11.07
C PRO A 303 7.46 -5.17 -11.43
N LYS A 304 6.72 -5.48 -12.51
CA LYS A 304 5.57 -4.72 -12.97
C LYS A 304 4.35 -5.62 -13.05
N THR A 305 3.19 -5.08 -12.74
CA THR A 305 1.90 -5.74 -12.93
C THR A 305 1.63 -5.98 -14.44
N PRO A 306 0.69 -6.86 -14.80
CA PRO A 306 0.37 -7.14 -16.22
C PRO A 306 -0.06 -5.88 -17.01
N ASP A 307 -0.62 -4.88 -16.34
CA ASP A 307 -1.00 -3.59 -16.92
C ASP A 307 0.15 -2.55 -16.94
N GLY A 308 1.37 -2.95 -16.55
CA GLY A 308 2.60 -2.17 -16.67
C GLY A 308 2.91 -1.23 -15.50
N ARG A 309 2.12 -1.25 -14.42
CA ARG A 309 2.38 -0.46 -13.20
C ARG A 309 3.52 -1.08 -12.37
N GLU A 310 4.23 -0.26 -11.64
CA GLU A 310 5.26 -0.68 -10.69
C GLU A 310 4.63 -1.42 -9.51
N VAL A 311 5.19 -2.57 -9.14
CA VAL A 311 4.76 -3.31 -7.95
C VAL A 311 5.33 -2.62 -6.71
N ASN A 312 4.50 -1.82 -6.06
CA ASN A 312 4.84 -1.13 -4.83
C ASN A 312 3.72 -1.35 -3.80
N PHE A 313 4.04 -2.04 -2.71
CA PHE A 313 3.11 -2.28 -1.61
C PHE A 313 3.17 -1.12 -0.62
N TYR A 314 2.13 -0.28 -0.58
CA TYR A 314 2.09 0.86 0.33
C TYR A 314 1.52 0.52 1.72
N LYS A 315 0.82 -0.60 1.84
CA LYS A 315 0.20 -1.01 3.11
C LYS A 315 0.07 -2.54 3.19
N ILE A 316 0.36 -3.10 4.36
CA ILE A 316 0.03 -4.49 4.70
C ILE A 316 -1.01 -4.48 5.83
N ILE A 317 -2.05 -5.31 5.66
CA ILE A 317 -3.03 -5.63 6.69
C ILE A 317 -2.76 -7.08 7.11
N ASP A 318 -2.25 -7.27 8.31
CA ASP A 318 -1.90 -8.57 8.87
C ASP A 318 -2.83 -8.93 10.02
N TYR A 319 -3.25 -10.18 10.06
CA TYR A 319 -4.11 -10.71 11.10
C TYR A 319 -3.33 -11.64 12.02
N LEU A 320 -3.22 -11.26 13.28
CA LEU A 320 -2.55 -12.00 14.34
C LEU A 320 -3.56 -12.68 15.26
N LEU A 321 -3.26 -13.90 15.66
CA LEU A 321 -4.00 -14.68 16.64
C LEU A 321 -3.11 -14.94 17.85
N GLU A 322 -2.99 -13.96 18.70
CA GLU A 322 -2.41 -14.14 20.05
C GLU A 322 -3.49 -13.92 21.10
N GLY A 323 -4.21 -14.95 21.47
CA GLY A 323 -5.17 -14.89 22.58
C GLY A 323 -6.28 -13.84 22.47
N LYS A 324 -6.07 -12.80 21.70
CA LYS A 324 -7.02 -11.79 21.21
C LYS A 324 -6.79 -11.60 19.71
N GLU A 325 -7.89 -11.56 18.95
CA GLU A 325 -7.86 -11.24 17.53
C GLU A 325 -7.38 -9.79 17.35
N GLU A 326 -6.21 -9.60 16.76
CA GLU A 326 -5.64 -8.29 16.51
C GLU A 326 -5.33 -8.10 15.02
N ILE A 327 -5.76 -6.96 14.49
CA ILE A 327 -5.39 -6.53 13.14
C ILE A 327 -4.19 -5.60 13.28
N LYS A 328 -3.13 -5.92 12.59
CA LYS A 328 -1.96 -5.05 12.51
C LYS A 328 -1.88 -4.43 11.12
N VAL A 329 -2.01 -3.12 11.08
CA VAL A 329 -1.86 -2.34 9.84
C VAL A 329 -0.45 -1.77 9.79
N ILE A 330 0.27 -2.05 8.71
CA ILE A 330 1.66 -1.63 8.52
C ILE A 330 1.72 -0.73 7.29
N PRO A 331 1.77 0.60 7.47
CA PRO A 331 1.96 1.54 6.37
C PRO A 331 3.44 1.54 5.94
N GLY A 332 3.69 1.60 4.63
CA GLY A 332 5.03 1.62 4.08
C GLY A 332 5.89 0.42 4.52
N PRO A 333 5.45 -0.83 4.27
CA PRO A 333 6.15 -2.00 4.78
C PRO A 333 7.58 -2.08 4.21
N PRO A 334 8.58 -2.44 5.05
CA PRO A 334 9.92 -2.68 4.56
C PRO A 334 9.95 -3.95 3.69
N ALA A 335 10.89 -4.01 2.74
CA ALA A 335 11.00 -5.12 1.79
C ALA A 335 11.32 -6.48 2.46
N ASP A 336 11.95 -6.45 3.64
CA ASP A 336 12.26 -7.61 4.47
C ASP A 336 11.13 -8.02 5.42
N HIS A 337 9.96 -7.38 5.31
CA HIS A 337 8.79 -7.79 6.08
C HIS A 337 8.44 -9.26 5.78
N TRP A 338 8.12 -10.06 6.81
CA TRP A 338 7.91 -11.50 6.71
C TRP A 338 6.89 -11.91 5.63
N ALA A 339 5.86 -11.09 5.39
CA ALA A 339 4.84 -11.33 4.36
C ALA A 339 5.35 -11.08 2.93
N LEU A 340 6.42 -10.29 2.76
CA LEU A 340 6.98 -9.91 1.46
C LEU A 340 8.27 -10.65 1.12
N VAL A 341 9.05 -11.01 2.14
CA VAL A 341 10.42 -11.56 1.99
C VAL A 341 10.48 -12.83 1.15
N SER A 342 9.39 -13.60 1.12
CA SER A 342 9.30 -14.80 0.27
C SER A 342 9.32 -14.50 -1.23
N GLY A 343 9.00 -13.27 -1.64
CA GLY A 343 8.79 -12.88 -3.02
C GLY A 343 7.45 -13.32 -3.62
N LEU A 344 6.66 -14.15 -2.92
CA LEU A 344 5.39 -14.68 -3.44
C LEU A 344 4.36 -13.58 -3.74
N PRO A 345 4.08 -12.59 -2.85
CA PRO A 345 3.14 -11.52 -3.18
C PRO A 345 3.57 -10.70 -4.40
N THR A 346 4.88 -10.46 -4.55
CA THR A 346 5.43 -9.77 -5.71
C THR A 346 5.22 -10.58 -7.00
N TYR A 347 5.48 -11.87 -6.96
CA TYR A 347 5.25 -12.78 -8.09
C TYR A 347 3.77 -12.82 -8.51
N VAL A 348 2.85 -12.90 -7.55
CA VAL A 348 1.40 -12.86 -7.82
C VAL A 348 0.97 -11.52 -8.41
N ALA A 349 1.55 -10.40 -7.92
CA ALA A 349 1.30 -9.07 -8.47
C ALA A 349 1.80 -8.91 -9.92
N GLU A 350 2.93 -9.51 -10.23
CA GLU A 350 3.57 -9.46 -11.55
C GLU A 350 2.84 -10.31 -12.59
N ASN A 351 2.41 -11.50 -12.20
CA ASN A 351 1.86 -12.49 -13.14
C ASN A 351 0.33 -12.55 -13.14
N GLY A 352 -0.32 -12.11 -12.07
CA GLY A 352 -1.77 -12.20 -11.92
C GLY A 352 -2.31 -13.60 -11.67
N PHE A 353 -1.45 -14.57 -11.35
CA PHE A 353 -1.82 -15.97 -11.15
C PHE A 353 -2.09 -16.29 -9.68
N ILE A 354 -3.00 -17.25 -9.46
CA ILE A 354 -3.21 -17.86 -8.15
C ILE A 354 -2.03 -18.78 -7.86
N CYS A 355 -1.47 -18.69 -6.65
CA CYS A 355 -0.42 -19.56 -6.17
C CYS A 355 -0.90 -20.36 -4.97
N ASN A 356 -1.06 -21.67 -5.14
CA ASN A 356 -1.39 -22.61 -4.08
C ASN A 356 -0.20 -23.54 -3.82
N MET A 357 0.44 -23.37 -2.65
CA MET A 357 1.65 -24.10 -2.28
C MET A 357 1.33 -25.08 -1.15
N MET A 358 1.42 -26.38 -1.44
CA MET A 358 1.10 -27.45 -0.49
C MET A 358 2.11 -27.59 0.64
N ASN A 359 3.38 -27.45 0.31
CA ASN A 359 4.49 -27.60 1.24
C ASN A 359 5.57 -26.58 0.92
N VAL A 360 5.59 -25.51 1.69
CA VAL A 360 6.53 -24.40 1.55
C VAL A 360 7.98 -24.83 1.76
N ALA A 361 8.21 -25.86 2.59
CA ALA A 361 9.56 -26.36 2.88
C ALA A 361 10.20 -27.11 1.70
N ALA A 362 9.40 -27.59 0.76
CA ALA A 362 9.84 -28.29 -0.43
C ALA A 362 9.95 -27.41 -1.68
N ASP A 363 9.67 -26.10 -1.56
CA ASP A 363 9.73 -25.16 -2.66
C ASP A 363 11.14 -24.53 -2.74
N ASP A 364 11.74 -24.60 -3.92
CA ASP A 364 13.07 -24.03 -4.18
C ASP A 364 13.00 -22.62 -4.82
N TYR A 365 11.83 -22.18 -5.27
CA TYR A 365 11.66 -20.90 -5.97
C TYR A 365 11.38 -19.74 -5.02
N PHE A 366 10.53 -19.95 -4.01
CA PHE A 366 10.20 -18.95 -3.00
C PHE A 366 10.92 -19.23 -1.69
N THR A 367 11.52 -18.21 -1.11
CA THR A 367 12.29 -18.35 0.13
C THR A 367 11.44 -17.98 1.34
N PHE A 368 10.75 -18.96 1.92
CA PHE A 368 10.03 -18.76 3.18
C PHE A 368 10.97 -18.92 4.38
N GLN A 369 10.68 -18.22 5.46
CA GLN A 369 11.38 -18.39 6.71
C GLN A 369 11.11 -19.78 7.29
N LYS A 370 12.18 -20.53 7.60
CA LYS A 370 12.08 -21.86 8.23
C LYS A 370 11.84 -21.78 9.74
N GLU A 371 12.18 -20.63 10.33
CA GLU A 371 11.98 -20.32 11.74
C GLU A 371 10.63 -19.59 11.94
N ALA A 372 10.26 -19.40 13.21
CA ALA A 372 9.05 -18.65 13.55
C ALA A 372 9.12 -17.24 12.97
N VAL A 373 8.02 -16.82 12.36
CA VAL A 373 7.89 -15.52 11.67
C VAL A 373 7.87 -14.35 12.65
N ASP A 374 7.36 -14.59 13.87
CA ASP A 374 7.20 -13.59 14.91
C ASP A 374 7.28 -14.25 16.32
N GLU A 375 7.08 -13.46 17.36
CA GLU A 375 7.11 -13.89 18.76
C GLU A 375 6.04 -14.95 19.10
N THR A 376 5.04 -15.15 18.24
CA THR A 376 3.98 -16.16 18.43
C THR A 376 4.44 -17.59 18.15
N GLY A 377 5.61 -17.74 17.56
CA GLY A 377 6.11 -19.04 17.13
C GLY A 377 5.47 -19.56 15.84
N PHE A 378 4.81 -18.68 15.06
CA PHE A 378 4.12 -19.07 13.83
C PHE A 378 5.10 -19.49 12.73
N VAL A 379 4.92 -20.73 12.22
CA VAL A 379 5.72 -21.28 11.13
C VAL A 379 4.83 -21.53 9.91
N ILE A 380 5.26 -21.08 8.75
CA ILE A 380 4.51 -21.24 7.49
C ILE A 380 4.71 -22.66 6.96
N LYS A 381 3.60 -23.37 6.67
CA LYS A 381 3.58 -24.75 6.16
C LYS A 381 3.00 -24.85 4.75
N ASN A 382 1.84 -24.25 4.54
CA ASN A 382 1.18 -24.16 3.23
C ASN A 382 0.58 -22.76 3.05
N VAL A 383 0.48 -22.32 1.79
CA VAL A 383 0.11 -20.96 1.44
C VAL A 383 -0.81 -20.95 0.23
N LEU A 384 -1.86 -20.14 0.29
CA LEU A 384 -2.72 -19.80 -0.84
C LEU A 384 -2.68 -18.28 -1.05
N SER A 385 -2.16 -17.82 -2.18
CA SER A 385 -2.01 -16.41 -2.51
C SER A 385 -2.72 -16.06 -3.81
N LEU A 386 -3.52 -15.00 -3.79
CA LEU A 386 -4.39 -14.61 -4.91
C LEU A 386 -4.34 -13.09 -5.13
N PRO A 387 -4.43 -12.64 -6.39
CA PRO A 387 -4.58 -11.23 -6.70
C PRO A 387 -5.99 -10.74 -6.34
N ILE A 388 -6.09 -9.52 -5.80
CA ILE A 388 -7.32 -8.79 -5.61
C ILE A 388 -7.49 -7.88 -6.83
N VAL A 389 -8.53 -8.10 -7.62
CA VAL A 389 -8.74 -7.43 -8.91
C VAL A 389 -9.97 -6.54 -8.84
N ASN A 390 -9.86 -5.32 -9.35
CA ASN A 390 -10.99 -4.40 -9.46
C ASN A 390 -11.84 -4.66 -10.72
N LYS A 391 -12.94 -3.89 -10.91
CA LYS A 391 -13.82 -4.00 -12.08
C LYS A 391 -13.14 -3.73 -13.44
N LYS A 392 -11.96 -3.12 -13.42
CA LYS A 392 -11.17 -2.82 -14.63
C LYS A 392 -10.13 -3.89 -14.91
N GLU A 393 -10.20 -5.00 -14.18
CA GLU A 393 -9.19 -6.08 -14.22
C GLU A 393 -7.79 -5.63 -13.77
N GLU A 394 -7.69 -4.51 -13.03
CA GLU A 394 -6.43 -4.03 -12.48
C GLU A 394 -6.20 -4.68 -11.11
N ILE A 395 -5.00 -5.19 -10.86
CA ILE A 395 -4.62 -5.76 -9.57
C ILE A 395 -4.44 -4.62 -8.56
N VAL A 396 -5.22 -4.63 -7.49
CA VAL A 396 -5.23 -3.59 -6.44
C VAL A 396 -4.56 -4.07 -5.16
N GLY A 397 -4.32 -5.35 -5.04
CA GLY A 397 -3.65 -5.94 -3.89
C GLY A 397 -3.51 -7.45 -4.02
N ILE A 398 -2.93 -8.06 -3.02
CA ILE A 398 -2.71 -9.50 -2.93
C ILE A 398 -3.25 -9.98 -1.58
N ALA A 399 -4.12 -11.00 -1.59
CA ALA A 399 -4.57 -11.70 -0.40
C ALA A 399 -3.82 -13.01 -0.26
N THR A 400 -3.22 -13.27 0.89
CA THR A 400 -2.48 -14.48 1.18
C THR A 400 -2.99 -15.14 2.46
N PHE A 401 -3.31 -16.42 2.37
CA PHE A 401 -3.80 -17.26 3.46
C PHE A 401 -2.74 -18.29 3.83
N PHE A 402 -2.53 -18.48 5.12
CA PHE A 402 -1.46 -19.35 5.63
C PHE A 402 -2.02 -20.42 6.52
N ASN A 403 -1.49 -21.62 6.37
CA ASN A 403 -1.70 -22.82 7.16
C ASN A 403 -3.18 -23.16 7.37
N ARG A 404 -3.61 -24.26 6.80
CA ARG A 404 -4.90 -24.84 7.08
C ARG A 404 -4.85 -25.56 8.43
N LYS A 405 -5.84 -25.32 9.32
CA LYS A 405 -5.87 -25.83 10.71
C LYS A 405 -5.95 -27.36 10.81
N ASP A 406 -6.49 -28.02 9.77
CA ASP A 406 -6.55 -29.48 9.71
C ASP A 406 -5.23 -30.12 9.23
N GLY A 407 -4.20 -29.29 8.95
CA GLY A 407 -2.88 -29.73 8.48
C GLY A 407 -2.84 -30.14 7.01
N LYS A 408 -3.98 -30.11 6.31
CA LYS A 408 -4.04 -30.39 4.87
C LYS A 408 -3.66 -29.16 4.06
N PRO A 409 -3.14 -29.31 2.84
CA PRO A 409 -2.97 -28.18 1.94
C PRO A 409 -4.32 -27.61 1.49
N PHE A 410 -4.31 -26.37 1.01
CA PHE A 410 -5.48 -25.77 0.37
C PHE A 410 -5.82 -26.53 -0.91
N ASP A 411 -7.10 -26.80 -1.11
CA ASP A 411 -7.59 -27.55 -2.28
C ASP A 411 -8.16 -26.60 -3.37
N GLU A 412 -8.59 -27.17 -4.50
CA GLU A 412 -9.16 -26.45 -5.62
C GLU A 412 -10.39 -25.62 -5.23
N TYR A 413 -11.15 -26.08 -4.26
CA TYR A 413 -12.35 -25.39 -3.79
C TYR A 413 -12.02 -24.20 -2.90
N ASP A 414 -10.97 -24.31 -2.12
CA ASP A 414 -10.41 -23.20 -1.36
C ASP A 414 -9.97 -22.08 -2.34
N GLU A 415 -9.34 -22.45 -3.47
CA GLU A 415 -8.98 -21.51 -4.54
C GLU A 415 -10.22 -20.80 -5.11
N GLN A 416 -11.26 -21.54 -5.49
CA GLN A 416 -12.49 -20.99 -6.08
C GLN A 416 -13.25 -20.07 -5.11
N ILE A 417 -13.33 -20.42 -3.83
CA ILE A 417 -13.95 -19.59 -2.79
C ILE A 417 -13.18 -18.29 -2.62
N THR A 418 -11.86 -18.38 -2.52
CA THR A 418 -11.01 -17.20 -2.31
C THR A 418 -10.95 -16.31 -3.55
N GLU A 419 -10.93 -16.86 -4.75
CA GLU A 419 -11.01 -16.11 -6.00
C GLU A 419 -12.30 -15.28 -6.08
N ALA A 420 -13.44 -15.91 -5.82
CA ALA A 420 -14.72 -15.21 -5.80
C ALA A 420 -14.75 -14.08 -4.74
N LEU A 421 -14.10 -14.29 -3.60
CA LEU A 421 -13.97 -13.27 -2.55
C LEU A 421 -13.07 -12.11 -2.98
N THR A 422 -11.93 -12.38 -3.60
CA THR A 422 -10.99 -11.31 -4.01
C THR A 422 -11.63 -10.33 -4.99
N GLN A 423 -12.60 -10.77 -5.80
CA GLN A 423 -13.42 -9.89 -6.63
C GLN A 423 -14.26 -8.91 -5.79
N PHE A 424 -14.85 -9.37 -4.68
CA PHE A 424 -15.58 -8.49 -3.75
C PHE A 424 -14.64 -7.49 -3.05
N LEU A 425 -13.46 -7.93 -2.65
CA LEU A 425 -12.47 -7.05 -2.04
C LEU A 425 -11.99 -5.98 -3.02
N GLY A 426 -11.78 -6.30 -4.28
CA GLY A 426 -11.44 -5.34 -5.32
C GLY A 426 -12.53 -4.27 -5.52
N TRP A 427 -13.79 -4.66 -5.41
CA TRP A 427 -14.91 -3.73 -5.44
C TRP A 427 -14.95 -2.83 -4.18
N SER A 428 -14.61 -3.38 -3.01
CA SER A 428 -14.52 -2.64 -1.76
C SER A 428 -13.45 -1.55 -1.81
N VAL A 429 -12.27 -1.83 -2.39
CA VAL A 429 -11.21 -0.83 -2.60
C VAL A 429 -11.73 0.36 -3.41
N LEU A 430 -12.44 0.09 -4.51
CA LEU A 430 -13.00 1.15 -5.36
C LEU A 430 -14.06 2.00 -4.62
N ASN A 431 -14.89 1.35 -3.79
CA ASN A 431 -15.92 2.07 -3.02
C ASN A 431 -15.31 2.95 -1.94
N CYS A 432 -14.30 2.47 -1.22
CA CYS A 432 -13.59 3.26 -0.21
C CYS A 432 -12.89 4.47 -0.83
N ASP A 433 -12.24 4.29 -1.97
CA ASP A 433 -11.61 5.38 -2.72
C ASP A 433 -12.63 6.48 -3.12
N THR A 434 -13.81 6.05 -3.54
CA THR A 434 -14.92 6.97 -3.87
C THR A 434 -15.45 7.67 -2.62
N TYR A 435 -15.58 6.97 -1.50
CA TYR A 435 -16.02 7.53 -0.23
C TYR A 435 -14.99 8.52 0.33
N ASP A 436 -13.71 8.20 0.26
CA ASP A 436 -12.64 9.12 0.67
C ASP A 436 -12.62 10.40 -0.18
N LYS A 437 -12.87 10.29 -1.48
CA LYS A 437 -13.03 11.45 -2.35
C LYS A 437 -14.22 12.30 -1.96
N LEU A 438 -15.36 11.68 -1.63
CA LEU A 438 -16.55 12.41 -1.15
C LEU A 438 -16.28 13.12 0.18
N ASN A 439 -15.68 12.46 1.15
CA ASN A 439 -15.30 13.06 2.43
C ASN A 439 -14.31 14.23 2.24
N ARG A 440 -13.31 14.07 1.37
CA ARG A 440 -12.39 15.18 1.06
C ARG A 440 -13.11 16.36 0.42
N MET A 441 -14.09 16.09 -0.45
CA MET A 441 -14.93 17.15 -1.03
C MET A 441 -15.77 17.88 0.03
N GLU A 442 -16.33 17.15 1.00
CA GLU A 442 -17.09 17.72 2.10
C GLU A 442 -16.19 18.58 3.00
N TRP A 443 -15.02 18.09 3.37
CA TRP A 443 -14.04 18.89 4.13
C TRP A 443 -13.57 20.12 3.37
N ARG A 444 -13.34 20.00 2.05
CA ARG A 444 -13.04 21.18 1.20
C ARG A 444 -14.16 22.21 1.23
N LYS A 445 -15.41 21.76 1.19
CA LYS A 445 -16.58 22.63 1.30
C LYS A 445 -16.60 23.35 2.66
N ASP A 446 -16.38 22.65 3.75
CA ASP A 446 -16.36 23.22 5.10
C ASP A 446 -15.23 24.25 5.25
N ILE A 447 -14.04 23.94 4.74
CA ILE A 447 -12.91 24.87 4.71
C ILE A 447 -13.22 26.07 3.84
N ALA A 448 -13.77 25.86 2.65
CA ALA A 448 -14.14 26.97 1.75
C ALA A 448 -15.20 27.89 2.39
N GLN A 449 -16.15 27.32 3.12
CA GLN A 449 -17.16 28.10 3.86
C GLN A 449 -16.52 28.90 5.01
N GLU A 450 -15.56 28.31 5.75
CA GLU A 450 -14.78 29.01 6.78
C GLU A 450 -13.97 30.18 6.16
N MET A 451 -13.31 29.91 5.02
CA MET A 451 -12.58 30.94 4.27
C MET A 451 -13.49 32.11 3.87
N LEU A 452 -14.66 31.81 3.32
CA LEU A 452 -15.65 32.81 2.91
C LEU A 452 -16.17 33.63 4.09
N MET A 453 -16.35 33.03 5.26
CA MET A 453 -16.79 33.75 6.48
C MET A 453 -15.69 34.68 7.03
N TYR A 454 -14.44 34.30 6.95
CA TYR A 454 -13.31 35.08 7.44
C TYR A 454 -12.88 36.17 6.44
N GLN A 455 -13.00 35.90 5.16
CA GLN A 455 -12.49 36.74 4.08
C GLN A 455 -13.60 37.52 3.40
N THR A 456 -13.44 38.82 3.33
CA THR A 456 -14.28 39.64 2.46
C THR A 456 -13.50 39.98 1.19
N ARG A 457 -14.13 39.82 0.01
CA ARG A 457 -13.55 40.31 -1.24
C ARG A 457 -13.28 41.81 -1.18
N CYS A 458 -12.34 42.26 -2.02
CA CYS A 458 -12.13 43.70 -2.22
C CYS A 458 -13.44 44.38 -2.63
N THR A 459 -13.85 45.38 -1.86
CA THR A 459 -15.05 46.16 -2.15
C THR A 459 -14.78 47.16 -3.25
N THR A 460 -15.83 47.69 -3.86
CA THR A 460 -15.72 48.73 -4.88
C THR A 460 -15.10 50.01 -4.31
N ASP A 461 -15.39 50.37 -3.06
CA ASP A 461 -14.80 51.56 -2.40
C ASP A 461 -13.28 51.39 -2.15
N GLU A 462 -12.85 50.17 -1.77
CA GLU A 462 -11.43 49.85 -1.61
C GLU A 462 -10.69 49.88 -2.97
N LEU A 463 -11.30 49.38 -4.03
CA LEU A 463 -10.78 49.50 -5.39
C LEU A 463 -10.63 50.93 -5.80
N GLN A 464 -11.67 51.74 -5.62
CA GLN A 464 -11.68 53.19 -5.95
C GLN A 464 -10.68 53.98 -5.12
N SER A 465 -10.38 53.57 -3.89
CA SER A 465 -9.38 54.24 -3.05
C SER A 465 -7.96 54.20 -3.66
N ILE A 466 -7.67 53.20 -4.47
CA ILE A 466 -6.37 53.08 -5.16
C ILE A 466 -6.44 53.61 -6.58
N LEU A 467 -7.48 53.30 -7.34
CA LEU A 467 -7.61 53.71 -8.75
C LEU A 467 -7.95 55.18 -8.91
N ASN A 468 -8.69 55.74 -7.94
CA ASN A 468 -9.12 57.13 -7.90
C ASN A 468 -9.79 57.57 -9.21
N THR A 469 -10.68 56.72 -9.74
CA THR A 469 -11.35 57.00 -11.02
C THR A 469 -12.53 57.97 -10.88
N LYS A 470 -13.21 57.98 -9.74
CA LYS A 470 -14.37 58.91 -9.50
C LYS A 470 -14.02 60.40 -9.63
N GLU A 471 -12.77 60.78 -9.37
CA GLU A 471 -12.36 62.18 -9.52
C GLU A 471 -11.99 62.56 -10.97
N LYS A 472 -11.70 61.57 -11.83
CA LYS A 472 -11.20 61.82 -13.21
C LYS A 472 -12.12 61.30 -14.30
N PHE A 473 -12.95 60.32 -13.99
CA PHE A 473 -13.87 59.71 -14.97
C PHE A 473 -15.22 59.45 -14.28
N ASP A 474 -16.31 59.91 -14.90
CA ASP A 474 -17.70 59.61 -14.49
C ASP A 474 -18.10 58.16 -14.89
N ALA A 475 -17.15 57.35 -15.31
CA ALA A 475 -17.38 55.96 -15.76
C ALA A 475 -16.86 54.92 -14.74
N ASP A 476 -17.45 53.74 -14.74
CA ASP A 476 -16.95 52.63 -13.97
C ASP A 476 -15.56 52.18 -14.48
N PRO A 477 -14.68 51.69 -13.60
CA PRO A 477 -13.33 51.25 -13.98
C PRO A 477 -13.32 50.21 -15.13
N GLU A 478 -14.38 49.42 -15.23
CA GLU A 478 -14.54 48.39 -16.24
C GLU A 478 -14.77 48.95 -17.66
N ASP A 479 -15.29 50.17 -17.74
CA ASP A 479 -15.59 50.85 -19.00
C ASP A 479 -14.42 51.70 -19.53
N CYS A 480 -13.33 51.83 -18.79
CA CYS A 480 -12.17 52.68 -19.16
C CYS A 480 -11.14 51.94 -20.05
N ASP A 481 -10.47 52.68 -20.98
CA ASP A 481 -9.35 52.15 -21.74
C ASP A 481 -8.20 51.72 -20.81
N GLN A 482 -7.75 50.46 -20.93
CA GLN A 482 -6.71 49.92 -20.07
C GLN A 482 -5.39 50.72 -20.09
N LYS A 483 -5.04 51.37 -21.19
CA LYS A 483 -3.84 52.20 -21.24
C LYS A 483 -3.96 53.46 -20.37
N GLU A 484 -5.14 54.00 -20.30
CA GLU A 484 -5.42 55.14 -19.42
C GLU A 484 -5.46 54.70 -17.98
N MET A 485 -6.06 53.51 -17.71
CA MET A 485 -6.06 52.90 -16.37
C MET A 485 -4.64 52.61 -15.86
N TYR A 486 -3.73 52.11 -16.71
CA TYR A 486 -2.32 51.93 -16.33
C TYR A 486 -1.64 53.29 -15.99
N LYS A 487 -1.90 54.38 -16.72
CA LYS A 487 -1.36 55.69 -16.41
C LYS A 487 -1.86 56.19 -15.08
N LEU A 488 -3.16 56.05 -14.83
CA LEU A 488 -3.79 56.46 -13.56
C LEU A 488 -3.22 55.66 -12.40
N LEU A 489 -3.17 54.35 -12.55
CA LEU A 489 -2.68 53.47 -11.50
C LEU A 489 -1.20 53.77 -11.19
N ARG A 490 -0.36 53.94 -12.21
CA ARG A 490 1.05 54.35 -12.04
C ARG A 490 1.21 55.72 -11.34
N ALA A 491 0.28 56.62 -11.53
CA ALA A 491 0.32 57.93 -10.90
C ALA A 491 -0.13 57.89 -9.41
N ASN A 492 -0.94 56.90 -9.04
CA ASN A 492 -1.48 56.76 -7.71
C ASN A 492 -0.71 55.77 -6.80
N ILE A 493 0.27 55.06 -7.35
CA ILE A 493 1.16 54.17 -6.60
C ILE A 493 2.55 54.81 -6.46
N PRO A 494 3.28 54.55 -5.35
CA PRO A 494 4.61 55.11 -5.13
C PRO A 494 5.60 54.69 -6.22
N VAL A 495 6.67 55.48 -6.41
CA VAL A 495 7.80 55.08 -7.26
C VAL A 495 8.67 54.03 -6.54
N ALA A 496 9.29 53.11 -7.29
CA ALA A 496 9.99 51.96 -6.70
C ALA A 496 11.21 52.34 -5.84
N ASP A 497 11.88 53.45 -6.16
CA ASP A 497 13.06 53.93 -5.46
C ASP A 497 12.72 54.78 -4.21
N ASN A 498 11.44 55.13 -4.01
CA ASN A 498 10.99 55.89 -2.84
C ASN A 498 9.55 55.55 -2.44
N VAL A 499 9.43 54.56 -1.54
CA VAL A 499 8.18 54.18 -0.88
C VAL A 499 8.26 54.61 0.56
N ASN A 500 7.75 55.82 0.88
CA ASN A 500 7.86 56.43 2.20
C ASN A 500 9.30 56.51 2.74
N GLY A 501 10.27 56.78 1.88
CA GLY A 501 11.68 56.84 2.22
C GLY A 501 12.47 55.53 2.03
N GLU A 502 11.81 54.46 1.73
CA GLU A 502 12.40 53.11 1.49
C GLU A 502 12.49 52.80 0.01
N ASN A 503 13.53 52.07 -0.41
CA ASN A 503 13.75 51.69 -1.81
C ASN A 503 13.46 50.18 -2.03
N LEU A 504 12.51 49.88 -2.91
CA LEU A 504 12.11 48.47 -3.22
C LEU A 504 13.19 47.62 -3.85
N TYR A 505 14.25 48.19 -4.45
CA TYR A 505 15.34 47.43 -5.03
C TYR A 505 16.39 46.98 -4.01
N LEU A 506 16.28 47.42 -2.74
CA LEU A 506 17.24 47.09 -1.70
C LEU A 506 16.79 45.90 -0.86
N PHE A 507 17.65 44.92 -0.61
CA PHE A 507 17.41 43.85 0.33
C PHE A 507 17.20 44.31 1.77
N SER A 508 17.68 45.50 2.11
CA SER A 508 17.52 46.15 3.42
C SER A 508 16.17 46.85 3.62
N PHE A 509 15.29 46.86 2.61
CA PHE A 509 13.96 47.48 2.71
C PHE A 509 13.26 47.11 4.01
N SER A 510 12.67 48.09 4.68
CA SER A 510 11.87 47.92 5.90
C SER A 510 10.42 48.26 5.63
N ASP A 511 9.50 47.39 6.01
CA ASP A 511 8.06 47.62 5.93
C ASP A 511 7.51 48.39 7.14
N PHE A 512 8.28 48.54 8.23
CA PHE A 512 7.80 49.20 9.46
C PHE A 512 7.36 50.67 9.31
N PRO A 513 8.06 51.53 8.55
CA PRO A 513 7.61 52.89 8.36
C PRO A 513 6.48 53.01 7.35
N VAL A 514 6.13 51.94 6.63
CA VAL A 514 5.14 51.96 5.57
C VAL A 514 3.77 51.48 6.06
N THR A 515 2.71 52.18 5.68
CA THR A 515 1.34 51.76 6.03
C THR A 515 0.94 50.52 5.23
N GLU A 516 0.02 49.69 5.74
CA GLU A 516 -0.45 48.52 5.01
C GLU A 516 -1.06 48.88 3.65
N PHE A 517 -1.72 50.00 3.56
CA PHE A 517 -2.29 50.56 2.33
C PHE A 517 -1.20 50.93 1.30
N ASP A 518 -0.13 51.52 1.75
CA ASP A 518 1.01 51.84 0.87
C ASP A 518 1.81 50.60 0.50
N LEU A 519 1.82 49.57 1.35
CA LEU A 519 2.39 48.27 1.00
C LEU A 519 1.59 47.58 -0.14
N ILE A 520 0.25 47.69 -0.16
CA ILE A 520 -0.56 47.18 -1.28
C ILE A 520 -0.15 47.89 -2.58
N LYS A 521 -0.03 49.22 -2.54
CA LYS A 521 0.40 50.02 -3.69
C LYS A 521 1.83 49.70 -4.13
N ALA A 522 2.74 49.48 -3.18
CA ALA A 522 4.11 49.05 -3.47
C ALA A 522 4.16 47.65 -4.10
N GLY A 523 3.31 46.73 -3.65
CA GLY A 523 3.16 45.42 -4.28
C GLY A 523 2.72 45.52 -5.76
N ILE A 524 1.73 46.34 -6.05
CA ILE A 524 1.30 46.62 -7.43
C ILE A 524 2.47 47.24 -8.23
N ARG A 525 3.24 48.17 -7.65
CA ARG A 525 4.44 48.73 -8.32
C ARG A 525 5.43 47.68 -8.75
N MET A 526 5.69 46.64 -7.94
CA MET A 526 6.64 45.59 -8.30
C MET A 526 6.25 44.87 -9.59
N PHE A 527 4.98 44.61 -9.85
CA PHE A 527 4.51 44.00 -11.11
C PHE A 527 4.72 44.92 -12.32
N PHE A 528 4.57 46.25 -12.14
CA PHE A 528 4.92 47.21 -13.19
C PHE A 528 6.42 47.25 -13.47
N GLU A 529 7.25 47.25 -12.42
CA GLU A 529 8.73 47.23 -12.57
C GLU A 529 9.23 45.88 -13.20
N LEU A 530 8.54 44.77 -13.00
CA LEU A 530 8.80 43.53 -13.72
C LEU A 530 8.43 43.61 -15.21
N GLY A 531 7.61 44.60 -15.61
CA GLY A 531 7.15 44.74 -16.99
C GLY A 531 6.09 43.69 -17.40
N VAL A 532 5.53 42.96 -16.46
CA VAL A 532 4.61 41.83 -16.73
C VAL A 532 3.17 42.32 -16.97
N VAL A 533 2.78 43.49 -16.37
CA VAL A 533 1.43 44.02 -16.48
C VAL A 533 1.06 44.31 -17.94
N GLU A 534 1.90 45.05 -18.66
CA GLU A 534 1.66 45.45 -20.05
C GLU A 534 1.88 44.25 -20.97
N LYS A 535 2.90 43.42 -20.70
CA LYS A 535 3.27 42.27 -21.51
C LYS A 535 2.16 41.22 -21.58
N PHE A 536 1.59 40.92 -20.44
CA PHE A 536 0.51 39.93 -20.32
C PHE A 536 -0.88 40.56 -20.29
N LYS A 537 -0.99 41.91 -20.49
CA LYS A 537 -2.24 42.66 -20.56
C LYS A 537 -3.10 42.45 -19.32
N VAL A 538 -2.48 42.48 -18.13
CA VAL A 538 -3.19 42.34 -16.86
C VAL A 538 -4.09 43.51 -16.64
N PRO A 539 -5.42 43.36 -16.51
CA PRO A 539 -6.30 44.52 -16.27
C PRO A 539 -5.92 45.22 -14.96
N ALA A 540 -5.87 46.57 -15.00
CA ALA A 540 -5.46 47.36 -13.86
C ALA A 540 -6.35 47.16 -12.62
N GLU A 541 -7.64 47.01 -12.85
CA GLU A 541 -8.62 46.70 -11.80
C GLU A 541 -8.45 45.33 -11.24
N THR A 542 -8.26 44.29 -12.09
CA THR A 542 -8.03 42.91 -11.66
C THR A 542 -6.76 42.80 -10.81
N LEU A 543 -5.66 43.44 -11.21
CA LEU A 543 -4.43 43.49 -10.44
C LEU A 543 -4.64 44.17 -9.08
N THR A 544 -5.37 45.27 -9.05
CA THR A 544 -5.65 46.02 -7.81
C THR A 544 -6.58 45.23 -6.89
N ARG A 545 -7.64 44.62 -7.44
CA ARG A 545 -8.56 43.75 -6.69
C ARG A 545 -7.83 42.56 -6.13
N TRP A 546 -6.98 41.92 -6.94
CA TRP A 546 -6.22 40.74 -6.52
C TRP A 546 -5.27 41.08 -5.36
N MET A 547 -4.43 42.10 -5.51
CA MET A 547 -3.48 42.50 -4.46
C MET A 547 -4.18 42.87 -3.15
N TYR A 548 -5.30 43.60 -3.23
CA TYR A 548 -6.09 43.95 -2.07
C TYR A 548 -6.75 42.75 -1.41
N THR A 549 -7.23 41.79 -2.21
CA THR A 549 -7.82 40.54 -1.73
C THR A 549 -6.77 39.65 -1.11
N VAL A 550 -5.56 39.56 -1.68
CA VAL A 550 -4.44 38.83 -1.07
C VAL A 550 -4.12 39.40 0.32
N ARG A 551 -4.04 40.75 0.45
CA ARG A 551 -3.87 41.37 1.77
C ARG A 551 -4.96 40.96 2.75
N LYS A 552 -6.21 40.99 2.35
CA LYS A 552 -7.36 40.58 3.19
C LYS A 552 -7.30 39.06 3.49
N GLY A 553 -6.69 38.31 2.63
CA GLY A 553 -6.47 36.86 2.79
C GLY A 553 -5.54 36.51 3.94
N TYR A 554 -4.69 37.37 4.35
CA TYR A 554 -3.86 37.19 5.54
C TYR A 554 -4.62 37.60 6.80
N ARG A 555 -4.62 36.72 7.79
CA ARG A 555 -5.21 36.99 9.12
C ARG A 555 -4.38 37.98 9.91
N ALA A 556 -5.03 38.70 10.84
CA ALA A 556 -4.35 39.59 11.76
C ALA A 556 -3.68 38.83 12.92
N ILE A 557 -2.72 37.97 12.60
CA ILE A 557 -1.91 37.23 13.57
C ILE A 557 -0.55 37.89 13.78
N THR A 558 0.20 37.42 14.77
CA THR A 558 1.37 38.14 15.28
C THR A 558 2.48 38.26 14.24
N TYR A 559 2.80 37.19 13.49
CA TYR A 559 3.92 37.21 12.52
C TYR A 559 3.49 36.85 11.09
N HIS A 560 2.87 35.67 10.85
CA HIS A 560 2.47 35.22 9.50
C HIS A 560 1.24 35.97 8.98
N ASN A 561 1.36 37.30 8.93
CA ASN A 561 0.35 38.21 8.48
C ASN A 561 0.73 38.86 7.14
N TRP A 562 -0.06 39.82 6.66
CA TRP A 562 0.17 40.51 5.39
C TRP A 562 1.60 41.08 5.24
N ARG A 563 2.18 41.64 6.32
CA ARG A 563 3.53 42.25 6.28
C ARG A 563 4.59 41.21 5.98
N HIS A 564 4.45 40.00 6.52
CA HIS A 564 5.31 38.86 6.17
C HIS A 564 5.12 38.46 4.69
N GLY A 565 3.88 38.27 4.24
CA GLY A 565 3.58 37.96 2.82
C GLY A 565 4.14 38.99 1.85
N PHE A 566 4.03 40.29 2.21
CA PHE A 566 4.63 41.38 1.44
C PHE A 566 6.15 41.26 1.40
N ASN A 567 6.83 41.05 2.54
CA ASN A 567 8.27 40.97 2.62
C ASN A 567 8.82 39.81 1.80
N VAL A 568 8.12 38.68 1.75
CA VAL A 568 8.49 37.52 0.92
C VAL A 568 8.32 37.81 -0.57
N GLY A 569 7.20 38.45 -0.95
CA GLY A 569 6.98 38.94 -2.33
C GLY A 569 8.02 39.98 -2.75
N HIS A 570 8.34 40.92 -1.87
CA HIS A 570 9.39 41.92 -2.08
C HIS A 570 10.78 41.29 -2.24
N THR A 571 11.13 40.31 -1.39
CA THR A 571 12.44 39.66 -1.49
C THR A 571 12.54 38.84 -2.79
N MET A 572 11.46 38.18 -3.23
CA MET A 572 11.43 37.51 -4.54
C MET A 572 11.66 38.52 -5.68
N PHE A 573 11.02 39.68 -5.62
CA PHE A 573 11.26 40.78 -6.57
C PHE A 573 12.73 41.23 -6.55
N CYS A 574 13.33 41.42 -5.37
CA CYS A 574 14.74 41.81 -5.23
C CYS A 574 15.68 40.70 -5.77
N LEU A 575 15.45 39.45 -5.50
CA LEU A 575 16.27 38.33 -6.01
C LEU A 575 16.25 38.29 -7.56
N LEU A 576 15.09 38.55 -8.15
CA LEU A 576 14.95 38.53 -9.61
C LEU A 576 15.62 39.77 -10.25
N GLN A 577 15.41 40.98 -9.69
CA GLN A 577 15.90 42.25 -10.26
C GLN A 577 17.32 42.58 -9.79
N THR A 578 17.49 42.88 -8.52
CA THR A 578 18.76 43.28 -7.91
C THR A 578 19.75 42.13 -7.85
N GLY A 579 19.30 40.94 -7.48
CA GLY A 579 20.09 39.70 -7.44
C GLY A 579 20.35 39.08 -8.81
N LYS A 580 19.82 39.67 -9.90
CA LYS A 580 20.01 39.26 -11.30
C LYS A 580 19.62 37.82 -11.60
N LEU A 581 18.79 37.16 -10.80
CA LEU A 581 18.35 35.77 -11.02
C LEU A 581 17.33 35.70 -12.16
N ARG A 582 16.73 36.82 -12.57
CA ARG A 582 15.77 36.82 -13.69
C ARG A 582 16.30 36.23 -15.00
N LYS A 583 17.63 36.23 -15.22
CA LYS A 583 18.24 35.67 -16.42
C LYS A 583 17.97 34.16 -16.62
N TYR A 584 17.64 33.44 -15.56
CA TYR A 584 17.32 32.01 -15.61
C TYR A 584 15.85 31.72 -15.95
N TYR A 585 14.99 32.73 -15.88
CA TYR A 585 13.55 32.60 -15.96
C TYR A 585 12.94 33.40 -17.09
N THR A 586 11.80 32.95 -17.59
CA THR A 586 10.98 33.75 -18.51
C THR A 586 10.21 34.81 -17.73
N ASP A 587 9.65 35.81 -18.44
CA ASP A 587 8.82 36.84 -17.79
C ASP A 587 7.56 36.22 -17.17
N LEU A 588 7.05 35.11 -17.75
CA LEU A 588 5.92 34.38 -17.18
C LEU A 588 6.31 33.67 -15.87
N ASP A 589 7.49 33.06 -15.83
CA ASP A 589 8.01 32.45 -14.61
C ASP A 589 8.18 33.52 -13.51
N ALA A 590 8.81 34.66 -13.83
CA ALA A 590 9.00 35.75 -12.89
C ALA A 590 7.66 36.32 -12.34
N PHE A 591 6.66 36.42 -13.23
CA PHE A 591 5.32 36.83 -12.85
C PHE A 591 4.67 35.88 -11.87
N ALA A 592 4.70 34.56 -12.20
CA ALA A 592 4.16 33.52 -11.34
C ALA A 592 4.89 33.43 -10.00
N MET A 593 6.25 33.52 -9.99
CA MET A 593 7.06 33.45 -8.77
C MET A 593 6.75 34.58 -7.79
N VAL A 594 6.64 35.81 -8.28
CA VAL A 594 6.30 36.95 -7.39
C VAL A 594 4.88 36.86 -6.88
N ALA A 595 3.93 36.48 -7.75
CA ALA A 595 2.54 36.27 -7.33
C ALA A 595 2.41 35.16 -6.28
N ALA A 596 3.10 34.03 -6.48
CA ALA A 596 3.14 32.92 -5.53
C ALA A 596 3.77 33.33 -4.20
N ALA A 597 4.83 34.15 -4.24
CA ALA A 597 5.49 34.66 -3.03
C ALA A 597 4.55 35.54 -2.18
N PHE A 598 3.71 36.37 -2.81
CA PHE A 598 2.68 37.15 -2.07
C PHE A 598 1.61 36.25 -1.45
N CYS A 599 1.34 35.10 -2.02
CA CYS A 599 0.27 34.21 -1.58
C CYS A 599 0.76 33.04 -0.70
N HIS A 600 2.07 32.86 -0.48
CA HIS A 600 2.66 31.64 0.06
C HIS A 600 2.11 31.24 1.44
N ASP A 601 1.70 32.19 2.28
CA ASP A 601 1.17 31.98 3.63
C ASP A 601 -0.25 32.55 3.81
N ILE A 602 -0.98 32.72 2.70
CA ILE A 602 -2.34 33.26 2.74
C ILE A 602 -3.24 32.39 3.62
N ASP A 603 -4.04 32.99 4.48
CA ASP A 603 -4.90 32.34 5.48
C ASP A 603 -4.12 31.52 6.53
N HIS A 604 -2.88 31.89 6.83
CA HIS A 604 -2.12 31.25 7.90
C HIS A 604 -2.80 31.48 9.26
N ARG A 605 -2.81 30.45 10.12
CA ARG A 605 -3.59 30.43 11.38
C ARG A 605 -2.75 30.59 12.64
N GLY A 606 -1.47 30.87 12.49
CA GLY A 606 -0.52 31.00 13.60
C GLY A 606 -0.10 29.69 14.22
N THR A 607 -0.35 28.54 13.56
CA THR A 607 -0.03 27.20 14.02
C THR A 607 0.61 26.38 12.92
N ASN A 608 1.58 25.55 13.28
CA ASN A 608 2.37 24.75 12.32
C ASN A 608 1.69 23.41 11.94
N ASN A 609 2.29 22.68 10.97
CA ASN A 609 1.80 21.38 10.49
C ASN A 609 1.63 20.33 11.60
N LEU A 610 2.55 20.31 12.58
CA LEU A 610 2.48 19.37 13.70
C LEU A 610 1.26 19.65 14.60
N TYR A 611 0.97 20.91 14.88
CA TYR A 611 -0.23 21.29 15.64
C TYR A 611 -1.50 20.90 14.89
N GLN A 612 -1.57 21.13 13.58
CA GLN A 612 -2.71 20.73 12.75
C GLN A 612 -2.96 19.22 12.82
N THR A 613 -1.90 18.44 12.77
CA THR A 613 -1.97 16.96 12.88
C THR A 613 -2.46 16.53 14.26
N LYS A 614 -1.84 17.05 15.33
CA LYS A 614 -2.19 16.69 16.71
C LYS A 614 -3.62 17.08 17.09
N SER A 615 -4.11 18.22 16.61
CA SER A 615 -5.47 18.69 16.83
C SER A 615 -6.50 18.02 15.93
N SER A 616 -6.08 17.12 15.03
CA SER A 616 -6.95 16.50 14.04
C SER A 616 -7.81 17.50 13.26
N SER A 617 -7.21 18.63 12.90
CA SER A 617 -7.91 19.71 12.23
C SER A 617 -8.48 19.26 10.87
N PRO A 618 -9.51 19.95 10.33
CA PRO A 618 -10.00 19.67 8.98
C PRO A 618 -8.90 19.73 7.92
N LEU A 619 -7.92 20.63 8.07
CA LEU A 619 -6.78 20.75 7.16
C LEU A 619 -5.88 19.51 7.20
N ALA A 620 -5.62 18.96 8.39
CA ALA A 620 -4.83 17.74 8.53
C ALA A 620 -5.53 16.50 7.95
N ARG A 621 -6.87 16.47 8.01
CA ARG A 621 -7.67 15.41 7.39
C ARG A 621 -7.71 15.51 5.87
N LEU A 622 -7.64 16.73 5.34
CA LEU A 622 -7.63 16.98 3.90
C LEU A 622 -6.26 16.69 3.28
N HIS A 623 -5.18 17.11 3.96
CA HIS A 623 -3.82 17.03 3.47
C HIS A 623 -2.97 16.09 4.33
N GLY A 624 -2.28 15.13 3.71
CA GLY A 624 -1.45 14.16 4.44
C GLY A 624 -0.09 14.69 4.86
N SER A 625 0.53 15.58 4.07
CA SER A 625 1.84 16.20 4.29
C SER A 625 1.82 17.65 3.87
N SER A 626 2.76 18.49 4.37
CA SER A 626 2.82 19.92 4.07
C SER A 626 1.45 20.60 4.19
N ILE A 627 0.77 20.39 5.33
CA ILE A 627 -0.66 20.67 5.51
C ILE A 627 -0.98 22.14 5.26
N MET A 628 -0.22 23.04 5.90
CA MET A 628 -0.44 24.49 5.78
C MET A 628 -0.09 24.97 4.38
N GLU A 629 1.01 24.53 3.82
CA GLU A 629 1.50 24.95 2.50
C GLU A 629 0.53 24.50 1.38
N ARG A 630 -0.03 23.30 1.48
CA ARG A 630 -1.10 22.85 0.57
C ARG A 630 -2.37 23.67 0.70
N HIS A 631 -2.73 24.07 1.91
CA HIS A 631 -3.85 24.97 2.14
C HIS A 631 -3.61 26.35 1.49
N HIS A 632 -2.44 26.95 1.68
CA HIS A 632 -2.07 28.22 1.05
C HIS A 632 -2.11 28.14 -0.48
N LEU A 633 -1.64 27.02 -1.04
CA LEU A 633 -1.68 26.74 -2.47
C LEU A 633 -3.13 26.63 -2.98
N GLU A 634 -3.97 25.85 -2.32
CA GLU A 634 -5.39 25.69 -2.69
C GLU A 634 -6.14 27.02 -2.63
N TYR A 635 -5.88 27.82 -1.59
CA TYR A 635 -6.44 29.16 -1.47
C TYR A 635 -5.99 30.05 -2.63
N SER A 636 -4.71 30.05 -2.96
CA SER A 636 -4.17 30.82 -4.08
C SER A 636 -4.78 30.42 -5.42
N LYS A 637 -4.98 29.11 -5.65
CA LYS A 637 -5.67 28.58 -6.84
C LYS A 637 -7.14 29.00 -6.89
N THR A 638 -7.81 29.08 -5.74
CA THR A 638 -9.19 29.57 -5.66
C THR A 638 -9.28 31.02 -6.08
N LEU A 639 -8.34 31.88 -5.66
CA LEU A 639 -8.28 33.27 -6.12
C LEU A 639 -8.07 33.39 -7.63
N MET A 640 -7.23 32.54 -8.22
CA MET A 640 -7.01 32.50 -9.67
C MET A 640 -8.23 31.98 -10.44
N GLY A 641 -9.08 31.19 -9.82
CA GLY A 641 -10.32 30.67 -10.41
C GLY A 641 -11.45 31.71 -10.48
N GLU A 642 -11.34 32.82 -9.74
CA GLU A 642 -12.32 33.90 -9.72
C GLU A 642 -12.02 34.91 -10.84
N GLU A 643 -12.96 35.12 -11.76
CA GLU A 643 -12.76 36.01 -12.92
C GLU A 643 -12.29 37.40 -12.56
N SER A 644 -12.88 37.99 -11.54
CA SER A 644 -12.55 39.36 -11.07
C SER A 644 -11.19 39.48 -10.39
N LEU A 645 -10.56 38.36 -10.03
CA LEU A 645 -9.28 38.27 -9.31
C LEU A 645 -8.19 37.59 -10.14
N ASN A 646 -8.51 37.03 -11.28
CA ASN A 646 -7.57 36.27 -12.10
C ASN A 646 -6.61 37.18 -12.86
N ILE A 647 -5.46 37.50 -12.27
CA ILE A 647 -4.41 38.31 -12.93
C ILE A 647 -3.78 37.60 -14.16
N PHE A 648 -4.08 36.32 -14.36
CA PHE A 648 -3.61 35.48 -15.47
C PHE A 648 -4.68 35.28 -16.55
N CYS A 649 -5.77 36.03 -16.54
CA CYS A 649 -6.94 35.83 -17.41
C CYS A 649 -6.65 35.87 -18.91
N ASN A 650 -5.61 36.60 -19.34
CA ASN A 650 -5.24 36.74 -20.75
C ASN A 650 -4.18 35.74 -21.25
N LEU A 651 -3.83 34.72 -20.41
CA LEU A 651 -2.90 33.66 -20.80
C LEU A 651 -3.60 32.56 -21.61
N GLN A 652 -2.84 31.94 -22.50
CA GLN A 652 -3.28 30.71 -23.16
C GLN A 652 -3.36 29.58 -22.14
N LYS A 653 -4.24 28.59 -22.38
CA LYS A 653 -4.46 27.46 -21.49
C LYS A 653 -3.15 26.79 -20.99
N ARG A 654 -2.23 26.48 -21.92
CA ARG A 654 -0.93 25.87 -21.59
C ARG A 654 -0.05 26.76 -20.71
N GLN A 655 -0.11 28.08 -20.93
CA GLN A 655 0.62 29.05 -20.09
C GLN A 655 0.01 29.11 -18.68
N PHE A 656 -1.31 29.06 -18.58
CA PHE A 656 -2.01 29.04 -17.32
C PHE A 656 -1.73 27.78 -16.51
N GLU A 657 -1.73 26.59 -17.16
CA GLU A 657 -1.32 25.33 -16.54
C GLU A 657 0.12 25.40 -16.02
N ASN A 658 1.04 26.01 -16.79
CA ASN A 658 2.41 26.22 -16.32
C ASN A 658 2.47 27.14 -15.10
N VAL A 659 1.66 28.19 -15.06
CA VAL A 659 1.58 29.09 -13.88
C VAL A 659 1.09 28.32 -12.66
N GLN A 660 0.06 27.49 -12.79
CA GLN A 660 -0.41 26.64 -11.70
C GLN A 660 0.69 25.71 -11.18
N HIS A 661 1.44 25.07 -12.06
CA HIS A 661 2.58 24.26 -11.69
C HIS A 661 3.67 25.06 -10.94
N LEU A 662 3.95 26.28 -11.39
CA LEU A 662 4.93 27.15 -10.72
C LEU A 662 4.48 27.58 -9.33
N PHE A 663 3.17 27.79 -9.11
CA PHE A 663 2.61 28.02 -7.78
C PHE A 663 2.83 26.79 -6.90
N ASP A 664 2.62 25.57 -7.42
CA ASP A 664 2.88 24.34 -6.69
C ASP A 664 4.35 24.29 -6.25
N VAL A 665 5.29 24.52 -7.18
CA VAL A 665 6.73 24.53 -6.87
C VAL A 665 7.10 25.56 -5.83
N CYS A 666 6.60 26.78 -5.96
CA CYS A 666 6.96 27.89 -5.09
C CYS A 666 6.39 27.73 -3.69
N ILE A 667 5.10 27.47 -3.57
CA ILE A 667 4.42 27.47 -2.26
C ILE A 667 4.81 26.22 -1.46
N ILE A 668 4.84 25.03 -2.06
CA ILE A 668 5.26 23.83 -1.34
C ILE A 668 6.74 23.88 -0.93
N ALA A 669 7.55 24.68 -1.60
CA ALA A 669 8.95 24.88 -1.23
C ALA A 669 9.14 25.58 0.12
N THR A 670 8.13 26.27 0.65
CA THR A 670 8.20 26.92 1.97
C THR A 670 8.10 25.93 3.13
N ASP A 671 7.70 24.67 2.90
CA ASP A 671 7.82 23.62 3.90
C ASP A 671 9.31 23.32 4.19
N LEU A 672 9.76 23.68 5.39
CA LEU A 672 11.14 23.49 5.84
C LEU A 672 11.55 22.01 5.86
N ALA A 673 10.62 21.06 6.04
CA ALA A 673 10.94 19.64 5.98
C ALA A 673 11.45 19.23 4.58
N LEU A 674 10.95 19.87 3.53
CA LEU A 674 11.40 19.65 2.15
C LEU A 674 12.69 20.42 1.83
N TYR A 675 12.93 21.54 2.46
CA TYR A 675 14.15 22.32 2.29
C TYR A 675 15.41 21.49 2.54
N PHE A 676 15.46 20.72 3.63
CA PHE A 676 16.62 19.90 3.97
C PHE A 676 16.96 18.86 2.90
N LYS A 677 15.97 18.38 2.17
CA LYS A 677 16.16 17.45 1.04
C LYS A 677 16.69 18.16 -0.22
N LYS A 678 16.34 19.42 -0.45
CA LYS A 678 16.66 20.21 -1.66
C LYS A 678 18.01 20.90 -1.58
N ARG A 679 18.48 21.27 -0.39
CA ARG A 679 19.69 22.09 -0.24
C ARG A 679 20.95 21.48 -0.87
N THR A 680 21.12 20.17 -0.78
CA THR A 680 22.26 19.46 -1.39
C THR A 680 22.24 19.55 -2.90
N MET A 681 21.06 19.50 -3.50
CA MET A 681 20.87 19.58 -4.93
C MET A 681 21.20 20.99 -5.43
N PHE A 682 20.76 22.02 -4.71
CA PHE A 682 21.10 23.39 -5.01
C PHE A 682 22.63 23.62 -4.91
N GLN A 683 23.26 23.11 -3.86
CA GLN A 683 24.72 23.16 -3.72
C GLN A 683 25.45 22.52 -4.90
N ASN A 684 24.94 21.40 -5.41
CA ASN A 684 25.51 20.77 -6.62
C ASN A 684 25.40 21.69 -7.85
N ILE A 685 24.30 22.42 -8.00
CA ILE A 685 24.13 23.39 -9.08
C ILE A 685 25.13 24.55 -8.91
N VAL A 686 25.26 25.09 -7.70
CA VAL A 686 26.22 26.15 -7.39
C VAL A 686 27.65 25.70 -7.68
N ASN A 687 28.04 24.53 -7.19
CA ASN A 687 29.38 23.95 -7.41
C ASN A 687 29.67 23.72 -8.90
N ALA A 688 28.64 23.36 -9.69
CA ALA A 688 28.79 23.16 -11.14
C ALA A 688 28.92 24.48 -11.90
N THR A 689 28.22 25.55 -11.44
CA THR A 689 28.21 26.85 -12.12
C THR A 689 29.35 27.76 -11.71
N GLU A 690 29.86 27.64 -10.47
CA GLU A 690 30.95 28.46 -9.92
C GLU A 690 32.24 28.46 -10.79
N PRO A 691 32.72 27.30 -11.34
CA PRO A 691 33.91 27.29 -12.20
C PRO A 691 33.65 27.76 -13.64
N MET A 692 32.39 28.00 -14.03
CA MET A 692 32.05 28.43 -15.38
C MET A 692 32.41 29.91 -15.56
N THR A 693 33.33 30.23 -16.47
CA THR A 693 33.77 31.59 -16.76
C THR A 693 32.85 32.28 -17.77
N ASP A 694 32.14 31.52 -18.62
CA ASP A 694 31.15 32.06 -19.56
C ASP A 694 29.78 32.17 -18.89
N GLU A 695 29.33 33.41 -18.71
CA GLU A 695 28.02 33.69 -18.12
C GLU A 695 26.86 33.08 -18.95
N LYS A 696 27.00 32.97 -20.27
CA LYS A 696 25.98 32.36 -21.14
C LYS A 696 25.90 30.86 -20.93
N GLU A 697 27.04 30.20 -20.77
CA GLU A 697 27.09 28.76 -20.46
C GLU A 697 26.47 28.46 -19.09
N ALA A 698 26.85 29.21 -18.06
CA ALA A 698 26.27 29.09 -16.73
C ALA A 698 24.75 29.35 -16.73
N THR A 699 24.28 30.35 -17.49
CA THR A 699 22.86 30.64 -17.63
C THR A 699 22.13 29.50 -18.34
N ALA A 700 22.68 28.99 -19.46
CA ALA A 700 22.09 27.89 -20.18
C ALA A 700 22.05 26.60 -19.35
N PHE A 701 23.10 26.33 -18.56
CA PHE A 701 23.16 25.17 -17.69
C PHE A 701 21.95 25.07 -16.72
N VAL A 702 21.49 26.22 -16.21
CA VAL A 702 20.33 26.27 -15.33
C VAL A 702 19.01 26.36 -16.11
N SER A 703 18.91 27.33 -17.04
CA SER A 703 17.65 27.69 -17.71
C SER A 703 17.13 26.63 -18.69
N THR A 704 18.00 25.83 -19.31
CA THR A 704 17.59 24.79 -20.28
C THR A 704 17.12 23.50 -19.62
N ASN A 705 17.47 23.27 -18.35
CA ASN A 705 17.04 22.10 -17.61
C ASN A 705 15.89 22.47 -16.65
N PRO A 706 14.66 21.98 -16.89
CA PRO A 706 13.51 22.30 -16.06
C PRO A 706 13.73 21.99 -14.58
N ILE A 707 14.37 20.87 -14.28
CA ILE A 707 14.61 20.41 -12.90
C ILE A 707 15.55 21.39 -12.17
N ARG A 708 16.69 21.76 -12.78
CA ARG A 708 17.63 22.70 -12.17
C ARG A 708 16.97 24.05 -11.92
N LYS A 709 16.19 24.51 -12.90
CA LYS A 709 15.43 25.77 -12.81
C LYS A 709 14.45 25.75 -11.64
N GLU A 710 13.72 24.66 -11.45
CA GLU A 710 12.77 24.50 -10.35
C GLU A 710 13.45 24.33 -8.98
N ILE A 711 14.64 23.71 -8.91
CA ILE A 711 15.42 23.67 -7.66
C ILE A 711 15.83 25.06 -7.24
N VAL A 712 16.37 25.86 -8.15
CA VAL A 712 16.78 27.24 -7.87
C VAL A 712 15.56 28.05 -7.42
N MET A 713 14.42 27.91 -8.10
CA MET A 713 13.16 28.55 -7.76
C MET A 713 12.69 28.17 -6.35
N ALA A 714 12.70 26.89 -6.00
CA ALA A 714 12.33 26.40 -4.69
C ALA A 714 13.25 26.94 -3.58
N MET A 715 14.56 27.00 -3.84
CA MET A 715 15.52 27.61 -2.92
C MET A 715 15.34 29.11 -2.79
N MET A 716 14.98 29.81 -3.89
CA MET A 716 14.62 31.22 -3.84
C MET A 716 13.41 31.45 -2.93
N MET A 717 12.38 30.63 -3.03
CA MET A 717 11.20 30.73 -2.14
C MET A 717 11.59 30.53 -0.67
N THR A 718 12.37 29.49 -0.35
CA THR A 718 12.88 29.31 1.01
C THR A 718 13.72 30.50 1.48
N GLY A 719 14.57 31.04 0.61
CA GLY A 719 15.37 32.23 0.92
C GLY A 719 14.55 33.51 1.08
N CYS A 720 13.41 33.64 0.38
CA CYS A 720 12.46 34.74 0.56
C CYS A 720 11.72 34.62 1.89
N ASP A 721 11.23 33.44 2.22
CA ASP A 721 10.49 33.15 3.44
C ASP A 721 11.34 33.43 4.70
N LEU A 722 12.59 33.01 4.70
CA LEU A 722 13.55 33.21 5.77
C LEU A 722 14.19 34.63 5.75
N SER A 723 13.88 35.50 4.80
CA SER A 723 14.64 36.73 4.51
C SER A 723 14.69 37.75 5.66
N ALA A 724 13.74 37.69 6.57
CA ALA A 724 13.72 38.57 7.75
C ALA A 724 15.03 38.47 8.58
N ILE A 725 15.69 37.31 8.57
CA ILE A 725 16.95 37.09 9.28
C ILE A 725 18.14 37.86 8.68
N THR A 726 18.01 38.33 7.44
CA THR A 726 19.06 39.09 6.72
C THR A 726 18.88 40.62 6.80
N LYS A 727 17.75 41.07 7.36
CA LYS A 727 17.42 42.50 7.48
C LYS A 727 18.35 43.22 8.50
N PRO A 728 18.45 44.54 8.46
CA PRO A 728 19.16 45.31 9.50
C PRO A 728 18.72 44.90 10.90
N TRP A 729 19.65 44.94 11.86
CA TRP A 729 19.41 44.46 13.23
C TRP A 729 18.16 45.10 13.92
N GLU A 730 17.90 46.37 13.69
CA GLU A 730 16.74 47.08 14.24
C GLU A 730 15.40 46.51 13.73
N VAL A 731 15.40 45.91 12.54
CA VAL A 731 14.23 45.25 11.96
C VAL A 731 14.20 43.78 12.40
N GLN A 732 15.31 43.09 12.24
CA GLN A 732 15.38 41.68 12.49
C GLN A 732 15.12 41.31 13.96
N SER A 733 15.63 42.07 14.91
CA SER A 733 15.39 41.80 16.32
C SER A 733 13.92 41.91 16.72
N LYS A 734 13.17 42.84 16.13
CA LYS A 734 11.72 42.96 16.33
C LYS A 734 10.96 41.82 15.69
N VAL A 735 11.35 41.45 14.47
CA VAL A 735 10.71 40.34 13.76
C VAL A 735 10.93 39.02 14.49
N ALA A 736 12.14 38.77 15.02
CA ALA A 736 12.43 37.58 15.82
C ALA A 736 11.54 37.47 17.07
N LEU A 737 11.24 38.59 17.72
CA LEU A 737 10.31 38.62 18.84
C LEU A 737 8.86 38.35 18.41
N MET A 738 8.44 38.81 17.23
CA MET A 738 7.11 38.54 16.70
C MET A 738 6.95 37.03 16.37
N VAL A 739 7.96 36.43 15.73
CA VAL A 739 7.98 34.98 15.47
C VAL A 739 7.91 34.18 16.77
N ALA A 740 8.74 34.55 17.75
CA ALA A 740 8.74 33.87 19.04
C ALA A 740 7.39 34.03 19.77
N ALA A 741 6.78 35.20 19.73
CA ALA A 741 5.47 35.44 20.33
C ALA A 741 4.38 34.52 19.71
N GLU A 742 4.35 34.41 18.39
CA GLU A 742 3.42 33.49 17.70
C GLU A 742 3.67 32.03 18.07
N PHE A 743 4.93 31.59 18.17
CA PHE A 743 5.26 30.24 18.62
C PHE A 743 4.82 29.99 20.08
N TRP A 744 4.96 31.00 20.97
CA TRP A 744 4.48 30.88 22.33
C TRP A 744 2.95 30.82 22.40
N GLU A 745 2.24 31.56 21.53
CA GLU A 745 0.79 31.46 21.38
C GLU A 745 0.37 30.04 20.98
N GLN A 746 1.08 29.39 20.04
CA GLN A 746 0.84 27.97 19.73
C GLN A 746 1.15 27.07 20.93
N GLY A 747 2.25 27.29 21.66
CA GLY A 747 2.59 26.52 22.85
C GLY A 747 1.50 26.61 23.94
N ASP A 748 0.91 27.79 24.11
CA ASP A 748 -0.23 27.98 25.02
C ASP A 748 -1.45 27.19 24.56
N LEU A 749 -1.70 27.11 23.26
CA LEU A 749 -2.76 26.25 22.69
C LEU A 749 -2.45 24.76 22.86
N GLU A 750 -1.20 24.33 22.72
CA GLU A 750 -0.80 22.94 22.97
C GLU A 750 -1.08 22.53 24.42
N ARG A 751 -0.86 23.43 25.39
CA ARG A 751 -1.20 23.18 26.79
C ARG A 751 -2.70 23.17 27.06
N SER A 752 -3.42 24.16 26.55
CA SER A 752 -4.83 24.39 26.91
C SER A 752 -5.79 23.50 26.13
N VAL A 753 -5.50 23.18 24.87
CA VAL A 753 -6.39 22.41 23.99
C VAL A 753 -5.97 20.96 23.87
N LEU A 754 -4.65 20.68 23.82
CA LEU A 754 -4.12 19.33 23.59
C LEU A 754 -3.63 18.64 24.86
N ASP A 755 -3.59 19.37 26.01
CA ASP A 755 -3.04 18.90 27.28
C ASP A 755 -1.60 18.36 27.15
N GLN A 756 -0.78 19.00 26.30
CA GLN A 756 0.59 18.63 26.00
C GLN A 756 1.57 19.74 26.36
N GLN A 757 2.74 19.36 26.85
CA GLN A 757 3.82 20.32 27.05
C GLN A 757 4.45 20.68 25.70
N PRO A 758 4.58 21.98 25.38
CA PRO A 758 5.23 22.42 24.15
C PRO A 758 6.75 22.15 24.22
N ILE A 759 7.39 22.10 23.06
CA ILE A 759 8.84 22.09 22.96
C ILE A 759 9.43 23.42 23.44
N PRO A 760 10.69 23.50 23.90
CA PRO A 760 11.28 24.71 24.46
C PRO A 760 11.16 25.95 23.58
N MET A 761 11.22 25.79 22.26
CA MET A 761 11.08 26.89 21.29
C MET A 761 9.67 27.50 21.30
N MET A 762 8.67 26.72 21.67
CA MET A 762 7.27 27.13 21.75
C MET A 762 6.81 27.38 23.20
N ASP A 763 7.73 27.25 24.16
CA ASP A 763 7.42 27.44 25.56
C ASP A 763 7.76 28.88 25.98
N ARG A 764 6.75 29.67 26.33
CA ARG A 764 6.87 31.02 26.85
C ARG A 764 7.79 31.12 28.09
N ASN A 765 7.84 30.03 28.90
CA ASN A 765 8.70 29.96 30.07
C ASN A 765 10.19 29.84 29.71
N CYS A 766 10.51 29.50 28.48
CA CYS A 766 11.86 29.42 27.93
C CYS A 766 12.27 30.66 27.12
N ALA A 767 11.52 31.77 27.23
CA ALA A 767 11.73 33.00 26.43
C ALA A 767 13.16 33.55 26.56
N GLU A 768 13.79 33.40 27.72
CA GLU A 768 15.16 33.89 27.97
C GLU A 768 16.21 33.14 27.12
N GLN A 769 15.89 31.95 26.58
CA GLN A 769 16.78 31.19 25.72
C GLN A 769 16.72 31.60 24.23
N LEU A 770 15.85 32.57 23.89
CA LEU A 770 15.64 33.06 22.52
C LEU A 770 16.96 33.42 21.79
N PRO A 771 17.95 34.13 22.41
CA PRO A 771 19.20 34.45 21.71
C PRO A 771 19.95 33.18 21.27
N LYS A 772 20.02 32.16 22.12
CA LYS A 772 20.66 30.90 21.80
C LYS A 772 19.90 30.13 20.71
N MET A 773 18.59 30.12 20.77
CA MET A 773 17.74 29.50 19.75
C MET A 773 17.91 30.20 18.40
N GLN A 774 18.02 31.52 18.37
CA GLN A 774 18.28 32.29 17.16
C GLN A 774 19.65 31.97 16.54
N CYS A 775 20.69 31.85 17.33
CA CYS A 775 22.01 31.40 16.85
C CYS A 775 21.90 30.00 16.21
N GLY A 776 21.21 29.06 16.87
CA GLY A 776 20.99 27.71 16.35
C GLY A 776 20.21 27.71 15.03
N PHE A 777 19.16 28.48 14.94
CA PHE A 777 18.36 28.62 13.72
C PHE A 777 19.18 29.20 12.55
N ILE A 778 19.98 30.24 12.82
CA ILE A 778 20.89 30.82 11.83
C ILE A 778 21.87 29.78 11.33
N ASP A 779 22.53 29.05 12.24
CA ASP A 779 23.61 28.12 11.90
C ASP A 779 23.09 26.89 11.15
N PHE A 780 21.94 26.31 11.56
CA PHE A 780 21.45 25.07 11.01
C PHE A 780 20.57 25.24 9.77
N VAL A 781 19.81 26.34 9.70
CA VAL A 781 18.80 26.55 8.64
C VAL A 781 19.26 27.64 7.67
N CYS A 782 19.51 28.85 8.16
CA CYS A 782 19.62 30.03 7.31
C CYS A 782 20.99 30.20 6.63
N SER A 783 22.09 29.89 7.34
CA SER A 783 23.44 30.15 6.84
C SER A 783 23.74 29.44 5.55
N PHE A 784 23.25 28.23 5.38
CA PHE A 784 23.43 27.48 4.14
C PHE A 784 22.81 28.20 2.95
N VAL A 785 21.55 28.65 3.08
CA VAL A 785 20.79 29.27 1.98
C VAL A 785 21.53 30.50 1.45
N TYR A 786 21.83 31.45 2.33
CA TYR A 786 22.41 32.74 1.90
C TYR A 786 23.88 32.63 1.53
N LYS A 787 24.62 31.71 2.14
CA LYS A 787 25.97 31.39 1.73
C LYS A 787 26.01 30.84 0.29
N GLU A 788 25.17 29.86 -0.03
CA GLU A 788 25.16 29.28 -1.36
C GLU A 788 24.60 30.28 -2.39
N PHE A 789 23.61 31.12 -2.05
CA PHE A 789 23.15 32.20 -2.91
C PHE A 789 24.23 33.27 -3.18
N SER A 790 25.02 33.63 -2.18
CA SER A 790 26.12 34.61 -2.36
C SER A 790 27.25 34.02 -3.25
N ARG A 791 27.49 32.70 -3.21
CA ARG A 791 28.39 32.00 -4.15
C ARG A 791 27.80 31.96 -5.54
N PHE A 792 26.48 31.73 -5.65
CA PHE A 792 25.79 31.64 -6.93
C PHE A 792 25.72 32.98 -7.65
N HIS A 793 25.41 34.08 -6.89
CA HIS A 793 25.35 35.43 -7.39
C HIS A 793 25.91 36.42 -6.36
N LYS A 794 26.95 37.13 -6.73
CA LYS A 794 27.62 38.12 -5.85
C LYS A 794 26.71 39.29 -5.43
N GLU A 795 25.74 39.64 -6.26
CA GLU A 795 24.74 40.67 -5.98
C GLU A 795 23.86 40.33 -4.76
N ILE A 796 23.83 39.06 -4.34
CA ILE A 796 23.06 38.62 -3.15
C ILE A 796 23.93 38.64 -1.87
N GLN A 797 25.24 38.91 -1.98
CA GLN A 797 26.16 39.00 -0.83
C GLN A 797 25.62 39.85 0.33
N PRO A 798 24.92 41.03 0.12
CA PRO A 798 24.38 41.83 1.21
C PRO A 798 23.42 41.03 2.15
N MET A 799 22.70 40.03 1.65
CA MET A 799 21.83 39.20 2.50
C MET A 799 22.68 38.33 3.43
N PHE A 800 23.75 37.74 2.92
CA PHE A 800 24.66 36.91 3.73
C PHE A 800 25.44 37.75 4.77
N ASP A 801 25.83 38.96 4.40
CA ASP A 801 26.47 39.90 5.33
C ASP A 801 25.53 40.32 6.45
N GLY A 802 24.25 40.62 6.11
CA GLY A 802 23.22 40.96 7.10
C GLY A 802 22.95 39.79 8.07
N LEU A 803 22.90 38.55 7.54
CA LEU A 803 22.77 37.36 8.35
C LEU A 803 23.93 37.24 9.37
N ASN A 804 25.17 37.38 8.93
CA ASN A 804 26.34 37.29 9.80
C ASN A 804 26.38 38.39 10.87
N ASN A 805 25.98 39.58 10.49
CA ASN A 805 25.84 40.69 11.45
C ASN A 805 24.80 40.34 12.54
N ASN A 806 23.64 39.85 12.16
CA ASN A 806 22.57 39.50 13.09
C ASN A 806 22.97 38.30 13.97
N ARG A 807 23.71 37.31 13.40
CA ARG A 807 24.27 36.20 14.18
C ARG A 807 25.22 36.69 15.29
N ALA A 808 26.07 37.70 14.98
CA ALA A 808 26.98 38.27 15.95
C ALA A 808 26.22 38.92 17.11
N HIS A 809 25.21 39.74 16.81
CA HIS A 809 24.36 40.36 17.84
C HIS A 809 23.61 39.34 18.71
N TRP A 810 23.03 38.28 18.08
CA TRP A 810 22.39 37.22 18.87
C TRP A 810 23.37 36.44 19.74
N ASN A 811 24.62 36.24 19.26
CA ASN A 811 25.66 35.58 20.06
C ASN A 811 26.06 36.42 21.28
N GLU A 812 26.21 37.73 21.14
CA GLU A 812 26.47 38.65 22.25
C GLU A 812 25.40 38.55 23.33
N LEU A 813 24.10 38.54 22.90
CA LEU A 813 22.98 38.38 23.82
C LEU A 813 22.94 36.98 24.45
N ALA A 814 23.31 35.93 23.73
CA ALA A 814 23.40 34.59 24.26
C ALA A 814 24.52 34.43 25.29
N GLU A 815 25.66 35.09 25.08
CA GLU A 815 26.78 35.10 26.06
C GLU A 815 26.37 35.81 27.36
N VAL A 816 25.67 36.92 27.28
CA VAL A 816 25.12 37.61 28.44
C VAL A 816 24.15 36.72 29.22
N TYR A 817 23.29 36.03 28.53
CA TYR A 817 22.37 35.05 29.13
C TYR A 817 23.11 33.91 29.82
N ASN A 818 24.05 33.28 29.13
CA ASN A 818 24.85 32.18 29.68
C ASN A 818 25.63 32.59 30.91
N ALA A 819 26.19 33.84 30.94
CA ALA A 819 26.88 34.39 32.10
C ALA A 819 25.95 34.56 33.29
N LYS A 820 24.71 35.07 33.06
CA LYS A 820 23.67 35.17 34.10
C LYS A 820 23.29 33.81 34.67
N MET A 821 23.01 32.83 33.79
CA MET A 821 22.64 31.47 34.20
C MET A 821 23.74 30.81 35.02
N LYS A 822 24.99 30.98 34.61
CA LYS A 822 26.16 30.46 35.37
C LYS A 822 26.27 31.11 36.76
N ALA A 823 26.05 32.42 36.87
CA ALA A 823 26.01 33.13 38.14
C ALA A 823 24.91 32.60 39.07
N ILE A 824 23.70 32.34 38.53
CA ILE A 824 22.58 31.77 39.28
C ILE A 824 22.89 30.33 39.74
N GLU A 825 23.49 29.52 38.87
CA GLU A 825 23.92 28.13 39.23
C GLU A 825 25.02 28.15 40.30
N ASP A 826 25.98 29.04 40.21
CA ASP A 826 27.06 29.20 41.21
C ASP A 826 26.48 29.69 42.54
N GLU A 827 25.46 30.55 42.51
CA GLU A 827 24.79 31.04 43.71
C GLU A 827 23.95 29.91 44.38
N LYS A 828 23.23 29.11 43.53
CA LYS A 828 22.49 27.95 43.99
C LYS A 828 23.42 26.89 44.65
N LYS A 829 24.54 26.58 44.01
CA LYS A 829 25.56 25.69 44.57
C LYS A 829 26.10 26.15 45.89
N LYS A 830 26.34 27.49 46.03
CA LYS A 830 26.80 28.07 47.29
C LYS A 830 25.74 27.93 48.38
N LEU A 831 24.46 28.16 48.07
CA LEU A 831 23.34 27.97 48.97
C LEU A 831 23.17 26.53 49.41
N GLU A 832 23.24 25.58 48.47
CA GLU A 832 23.21 24.14 48.77
C GLU A 832 24.41 23.68 49.62
N GLU A 833 25.61 24.22 49.38
CA GLU A 833 26.80 23.98 50.19
C GLU A 833 26.66 24.61 51.59
N GLU A 834 26.06 25.79 51.73
CA GLU A 834 25.77 26.41 53.01
C GLU A 834 24.69 25.67 53.80
N GLU A 835 23.64 25.19 53.14
CA GLU A 835 22.62 24.32 53.76
C GLU A 835 23.20 22.97 54.18
N ALA A 836 24.07 22.34 53.37
CA ALA A 836 24.76 21.13 53.70
C ALA A 836 25.74 21.30 54.90
N LYS A 837 26.41 22.47 54.96
CA LYS A 837 27.24 22.83 56.10
C LYS A 837 26.43 23.12 57.39
N LYS A 838 25.24 23.70 57.29
CA LYS A 838 24.32 23.90 58.40
C LYS A 838 23.70 22.58 58.88
N ALA A 839 23.45 21.63 57.94
CA ALA A 839 22.95 20.29 58.27
C ALA A 839 24.03 19.35 58.84
N GLY A 840 25.33 19.60 58.58
CA GLY A 840 26.45 18.83 59.10
C GLY A 840 26.94 19.27 60.48
N GLY A 841 26.38 20.34 61.08
CA GLY A 841 26.79 20.91 62.37
C GLY A 841 26.03 20.41 63.59
N GLY A 842 25.19 19.43 63.52
CA GLY A 842 24.42 18.85 64.60
C GLY A 842 24.71 17.36 64.77
N GLY A 843 25.76 17.00 65.56
CA GLY A 843 26.02 15.59 65.87
C GLY A 843 24.95 15.02 66.79
N GLY A 844 24.45 13.85 66.50
CA GLY A 844 23.53 13.07 67.36
C GLY A 844 22.88 11.92 66.63
N GLU A 845 23.41 10.76 66.82
CA GLU A 845 22.90 9.39 66.69
C GLU A 845 21.49 9.12 66.13
N GLY A 846 21.46 8.22 65.19
CA GLY A 846 20.43 7.15 65.11
C GLY A 846 19.26 7.39 64.22
N GLY A 847 19.22 6.73 63.07
CA GLY A 847 17.96 6.52 62.39
C GLY A 847 18.09 6.24 60.88
N LYS A 848 18.09 4.98 60.54
CA LYS A 848 17.89 4.53 59.14
C LYS A 848 16.64 5.12 58.54
N SER A 849 16.75 5.89 57.48
CA SER A 849 15.60 6.30 56.68
C SER A 849 15.85 6.04 55.19
N LYS A 850 14.78 5.53 54.62
CA LYS A 850 14.65 5.01 53.27
C LYS A 850 14.87 6.09 52.19
N THR A 851 15.63 5.69 51.20
CA THR A 851 15.73 6.35 49.89
C THR A 851 14.34 6.59 49.24
N CYS A 852 14.07 7.85 48.92
CA CYS A 852 12.97 8.18 48.06
C CYS A 852 13.56 8.78 46.78
N THR A 853 13.49 7.98 45.72
CA THR A 853 13.89 8.37 44.37
C THR A 853 12.67 9.04 43.75
N ILE A 854 12.73 10.33 43.43
CA ILE A 854 11.84 10.99 42.49
C ILE A 854 12.68 11.81 41.53
N CYS A 855 12.73 11.36 40.26
CA CYS A 855 13.14 12.16 39.10
C CYS A 855 12.01 13.05 38.64
#